data_168d0e9d68c83a1956ecfa81e5e06c8d
#
_entry.id   168d0e9d68c83a1956ecfa81e5e06c8d
#
_cell.length_a   1.000
_cell.length_b   1.000
_cell.length_c   1.000
_cell.angle_alpha   90.00
_cell.angle_beta   90.00
_cell.angle_gamma   90.00
#
_symmetry.space_group_name_H-M   'P 1'
#
loop_
_entity.id
_entity.type
_entity.pdbx_description
1 polymer ?
#
loop_
_entity_poly.entity_id
_entity_poly.type
_entity_poly.pdbx_seq_one_letter_code
_entity_poly.pdbx_strand_id
1 'polypeptide(L)'
;MGLSPMMKQYFDIKEQYKDCLLMYRLGDFYELFFDDALITSRELELTLTGRNCGLEERAPMCGVPFHAANSYIAKLVAKGYKVAICEQIEDPKEAKGIVKREVIRIITPGTIDIDESTNAKDNLYLASVYITKKTRGIAYTDITTGEFTALEVRDDHDNELLISELVRISPKEIIYFDETSSDFIDLYCKTSPGTYINTIDESYFKYSSCEDILLSQFEVTSLIPLDIQDKREVTIASGSLLLYLMETEKHASPQIKHLILKESGLNMILDRSTMRNLELIETQYNQSQKGSLLDVLDKTHTAMGGRLIRRFIKEPLKDSDAINKRLDAVETLVDLPVNRANIVSSLKHVYDFERLTARIASMRANGKDLIALKTTIRELPSIKDELCNIDTPLLNEIYSSLDDFSELEALIENSIVEEPPFTITDGDLIKPGYSEELDSLKLSIKDAKEWITGLETREKERTGIKNLKVGFNKVFGYYIDISKSNLPLVPDDYIRKQTLVNNERYITPELKEKESLVLSAEAKINNIEYEIFKEVRASIEPYFARLQRASASVALLDVLTSLADVASRYGYVKPIVDDSSVIDIKEGRHPAVEQMIGEGLFVSNSTLLDTVSRSMLIITGPNMSGKSTYMRQTAIIVLMAQIGSFVPCEHAHIGAVDRVFTRIGASDNLSHGQSTFYIEMSELANILRNATERSLIILDEIGRGTSTFDGLSIAWATIEFLSKPGNCIRTMFATHYHELTVLESKYANVKNLSVAVSEQGSDIVFLHKISEQPASKSYGIHVAKIAGVPSEIRKRAASKLRELESGSISSPLSSDQISFFGQSIIADGDNEYEEIVDEIKDINLNNITPMEAMLKLKEIQDKVK
;
A
#
# COMPACT_ATOMS: atom_id res chain seq x y z
N MET A 1 32.17 1.76 42.82
CA MET A 1 30.99 0.87 42.80
C MET A 1 30.79 0.31 41.43
N GLY A 2 30.52 -0.98 41.26
CA GLY A 2 30.37 -1.58 39.93
C GLY A 2 28.88 -1.67 39.57
N LEU A 3 28.58 -1.72 38.25
CA LEU A 3 27.25 -1.97 37.73
C LEU A 3 26.60 -3.17 38.39
N SER A 4 25.30 -3.09 38.65
CA SER A 4 24.55 -4.24 39.14
C SER A 4 24.61 -5.39 38.11
N PRO A 5 24.56 -6.64 38.53
CA PRO A 5 24.66 -7.78 37.62
C PRO A 5 23.61 -7.72 36.51
N MET A 6 22.38 -7.28 36.77
CA MET A 6 21.34 -7.08 35.78
C MET A 6 21.74 -6.00 34.74
N MET A 7 22.33 -4.88 35.19
CA MET A 7 22.79 -3.83 34.27
C MET A 7 23.97 -4.27 33.40
N LYS A 8 24.82 -5.14 33.89
CA LYS A 8 25.89 -5.74 33.07
C LYS A 8 25.26 -6.55 31.94
N GLN A 9 24.30 -7.44 32.24
CA GLN A 9 23.58 -8.22 31.23
C GLN A 9 22.87 -7.31 30.22
N TYR A 10 22.26 -6.19 30.68
CA TYR A 10 21.64 -5.21 29.80
C TYR A 10 22.63 -4.60 28.82
N PHE A 11 23.80 -4.16 29.29
CA PHE A 11 24.81 -3.56 28.44
C PHE A 11 25.42 -4.55 27.48
N ASP A 12 25.69 -5.78 27.91
CA ASP A 12 26.21 -6.85 27.05
C ASP A 12 25.27 -7.15 25.88
N ILE A 13 23.96 -7.09 26.11
CA ILE A 13 22.93 -7.23 25.06
C ILE A 13 22.84 -5.95 24.23
N LYS A 14 22.74 -4.77 24.84
CA LYS A 14 22.61 -3.49 24.14
C LYS A 14 23.82 -3.22 23.21
N GLU A 15 24.99 -3.65 23.55
CA GLU A 15 26.17 -3.50 22.69
C GLU A 15 26.04 -4.22 21.35
N GLN A 16 25.29 -5.33 21.31
CA GLN A 16 25.02 -6.09 20.08
C GLN A 16 23.89 -5.45 19.24
N TYR A 17 23.01 -4.63 19.87
CA TYR A 17 21.83 -4.02 19.24
C TYR A 17 21.81 -2.50 19.42
N LYS A 18 22.93 -1.82 19.10
CA LYS A 18 23.10 -0.37 19.33
C LYS A 18 22.11 0.50 18.59
N ASP A 19 21.69 0.06 17.41
CA ASP A 19 20.75 0.75 16.51
C ASP A 19 19.26 0.49 16.84
N CYS A 20 18.98 -0.36 17.84
CA CYS A 20 17.63 -0.71 18.23
C CYS A 20 17.26 -0.13 19.61
N LEU A 21 16.02 0.26 19.81
CA LEU A 21 15.46 0.51 21.13
C LEU A 21 15.26 -0.85 21.83
N LEU A 22 15.97 -1.09 22.93
CA LEU A 22 15.96 -2.39 23.61
C LEU A 22 14.84 -2.44 24.65
N MET A 23 13.77 -3.17 24.35
CA MET A 23 12.69 -3.50 25.28
C MET A 23 13.10 -4.70 26.13
N TYR A 24 13.54 -4.45 27.35
CA TYR A 24 14.12 -5.43 28.25
C TYR A 24 13.09 -5.94 29.26
N ARG A 25 12.75 -7.25 29.22
CA ARG A 25 11.73 -7.86 30.05
C ARG A 25 12.13 -7.90 31.54
N LEU A 26 11.32 -7.29 32.40
CA LEU A 26 11.46 -7.35 33.86
C LEU A 26 10.09 -7.56 34.51
N GLY A 27 9.81 -8.81 34.86
CA GLY A 27 8.49 -9.18 35.38
C GLY A 27 7.39 -8.92 34.37
N ASP A 28 6.38 -8.12 34.73
CA ASP A 28 5.23 -7.81 33.89
C ASP A 28 5.44 -6.58 32.98
N PHE A 29 6.68 -6.05 32.91
CA PHE A 29 6.99 -4.87 32.11
C PHE A 29 8.14 -5.14 31.13
N TYR A 30 8.11 -4.43 30.01
CA TYR A 30 9.30 -4.12 29.24
C TYR A 30 9.83 -2.78 29.69
N GLU A 31 11.03 -2.76 30.22
CA GLU A 31 11.72 -1.56 30.68
C GLU A 31 12.80 -1.16 29.68
N LEU A 32 12.92 0.13 29.41
CA LEU A 32 13.97 0.72 28.60
C LEU A 32 14.83 1.60 29.50
N PHE A 33 16.13 1.67 29.21
CA PHE A 33 17.10 2.38 30.03
C PHE A 33 17.92 3.37 29.24
N PHE A 34 18.52 4.37 29.94
CA PHE A 34 19.42 5.38 29.39
C PHE A 34 18.80 6.10 28.18
N ASP A 35 19.54 6.19 27.04
CA ASP A 35 19.12 6.90 25.84
C ASP A 35 17.83 6.31 25.24
N ASP A 36 17.67 4.98 25.26
CA ASP A 36 16.46 4.32 24.81
C ASP A 36 15.23 4.78 25.62
N ALA A 37 15.38 4.98 26.93
CA ALA A 37 14.32 5.48 27.79
C ALA A 37 14.00 6.96 27.49
N LEU A 38 15.01 7.78 27.25
CA LEU A 38 14.82 9.19 26.91
C LEU A 38 14.08 9.35 25.57
N ILE A 39 14.49 8.60 24.55
CA ILE A 39 13.85 8.58 23.24
C ILE A 39 12.41 8.09 23.38
N THR A 40 12.20 6.92 23.96
CA THR A 40 10.89 6.29 24.07
C THR A 40 9.92 7.13 24.91
N SER A 41 10.38 7.70 26.03
CA SER A 41 9.58 8.59 26.88
C SER A 41 9.08 9.81 26.08
N ARG A 42 9.94 10.42 25.27
CA ARG A 42 9.60 11.57 24.43
C ARG A 42 8.61 11.18 23.31
N GLU A 43 8.91 10.09 22.61
CA GLU A 43 8.13 9.69 21.42
C GLU A 43 6.73 9.13 21.76
N LEU A 44 6.58 8.55 22.95
CA LEU A 44 5.33 7.92 23.41
C LEU A 44 4.65 8.66 24.57
N GLU A 45 5.21 9.82 24.99
CA GLU A 45 4.72 10.62 26.13
C GLU A 45 4.64 9.81 27.42
N LEU A 46 5.60 8.89 27.65
CA LEU A 46 5.66 8.07 28.85
C LEU A 46 6.39 8.78 29.98
N THR A 47 5.99 8.47 31.21
CA THR A 47 6.65 9.01 32.39
C THR A 47 8.08 8.48 32.50
N LEU A 48 9.06 9.37 32.51
CA LEU A 48 10.45 9.03 32.77
C LEU A 48 10.67 8.90 34.28
N THR A 49 11.23 7.77 34.68
CA THR A 49 11.59 7.47 36.07
C THR A 49 13.08 7.15 36.19
N GLY A 50 13.57 6.73 37.34
CA GLY A 50 14.97 6.36 37.51
C GLY A 50 15.12 5.09 38.33
N ARG A 51 16.00 4.18 37.85
CA ARG A 51 16.33 2.93 38.54
C ARG A 51 17.75 2.94 39.09
N ASN A 52 17.93 2.37 40.27
CA ASN A 52 19.26 2.21 40.86
C ASN A 52 20.02 1.13 40.06
N CYS A 53 21.15 1.52 39.45
CA CYS A 53 21.97 0.67 38.56
C CYS A 53 23.33 0.28 39.17
N GLY A 54 23.61 0.73 40.41
CA GLY A 54 24.91 0.54 41.08
C GLY A 54 25.90 1.67 40.79
N LEU A 55 25.53 2.70 40.04
CA LEU A 55 26.25 3.95 39.86
C LEU A 55 25.77 5.00 40.85
N GLU A 56 26.44 6.14 40.93
CA GLU A 56 26.05 7.26 41.82
C GLU A 56 24.72 7.89 41.38
N GLU A 57 24.50 7.96 40.07
CA GLU A 57 23.26 8.44 39.46
C GLU A 57 22.31 7.28 39.12
N ARG A 58 20.99 7.54 39.23
CA ARG A 58 19.99 6.58 38.79
C ARG A 58 19.93 6.55 37.26
N ALA A 59 19.88 5.33 36.69
CA ALA A 59 19.65 5.18 35.27
C ALA A 59 18.25 5.70 34.88
N PRO A 60 18.13 6.64 33.92
CA PRO A 60 16.83 7.00 33.33
C PRO A 60 16.12 5.73 32.85
N MET A 61 14.84 5.61 33.15
CA MET A 61 14.03 4.43 32.82
C MET A 61 12.60 4.84 32.48
N CYS A 62 12.04 4.21 31.49
CA CYS A 62 10.60 4.15 31.24
C CYS A 62 10.19 2.70 30.99
N GLY A 63 8.90 2.37 31.08
CA GLY A 63 8.44 1.00 30.89
C GLY A 63 7.00 0.94 30.43
N VAL A 64 6.67 -0.14 29.74
CA VAL A 64 5.33 -0.45 29.27
C VAL A 64 4.92 -1.84 29.74
N PRO A 65 3.65 -2.07 30.11
CA PRO A 65 3.18 -3.40 30.43
C PRO A 65 3.36 -4.35 29.23
N PHE A 66 3.82 -5.58 29.46
CA PHE A 66 4.13 -6.50 28.38
C PHE A 66 2.91 -6.83 27.51
N HIS A 67 1.74 -6.96 28.11
CA HIS A 67 0.49 -7.24 27.42
C HIS A 67 -0.01 -6.09 26.50
N ALA A 68 0.47 -4.88 26.71
CA ALA A 68 0.16 -3.71 25.90
C ALA A 68 1.32 -3.29 24.97
N ALA A 69 2.45 -4.00 25.01
CA ALA A 69 3.68 -3.60 24.33
C ALA A 69 3.50 -3.41 22.82
N ASN A 70 2.71 -4.28 22.14
CA ASN A 70 2.50 -4.23 20.69
C ASN A 70 2.02 -2.88 20.21
N SER A 71 1.08 -2.24 20.91
CA SER A 71 0.57 -0.92 20.53
C SER A 71 1.63 0.19 20.65
N TYR A 72 2.55 0.08 21.61
CA TYR A 72 3.66 1.01 21.78
C TYR A 72 4.77 0.77 20.76
N ILE A 73 5.08 -0.50 20.48
CA ILE A 73 6.03 -0.90 19.44
C ILE A 73 5.58 -0.38 18.08
N ALA A 74 4.30 -0.57 17.73
CA ALA A 74 3.74 -0.09 16.49
C ALA A 74 3.94 1.43 16.30
N LYS A 75 3.76 2.23 17.37
CA LYS A 75 3.98 3.68 17.34
C LYS A 75 5.45 4.05 17.14
N LEU A 76 6.38 3.34 17.79
CA LEU A 76 7.82 3.58 17.63
C LEU A 76 8.28 3.21 16.22
N VAL A 77 7.86 2.06 15.73
CA VAL A 77 8.20 1.57 14.40
C VAL A 77 7.61 2.47 13.31
N ALA A 78 6.38 2.96 13.47
CA ALA A 78 5.78 3.93 12.56
C ALA A 78 6.57 5.25 12.46
N LYS A 79 7.37 5.58 13.50
CA LYS A 79 8.28 6.73 13.51
C LYS A 79 9.70 6.37 13.01
N GLY A 80 9.91 5.14 12.50
CA GLY A 80 11.18 4.68 11.92
C GLY A 80 12.18 4.10 12.92
N TYR A 81 11.80 3.83 14.17
CA TYR A 81 12.70 3.18 15.13
C TYR A 81 12.66 1.67 14.98
N LYS A 82 13.82 1.01 15.11
CA LYS A 82 13.93 -0.44 15.29
C LYS A 82 13.76 -0.78 16.78
N VAL A 83 13.03 -1.84 17.09
CA VAL A 83 12.77 -2.27 18.47
C VAL A 83 13.24 -3.70 18.66
N ALA A 84 14.19 -3.93 19.56
CA ALA A 84 14.65 -5.27 19.94
C ALA A 84 13.87 -5.75 21.17
N ILE A 85 13.21 -6.90 21.06
CA ILE A 85 12.44 -7.52 22.13
C ILE A 85 13.35 -8.50 22.86
N CYS A 86 13.65 -8.20 24.12
CA CYS A 86 14.50 -9.02 24.99
C CYS A 86 13.65 -9.73 26.04
N GLU A 87 13.53 -11.05 25.91
CA GLU A 87 12.72 -11.91 26.80
C GLU A 87 13.56 -12.73 27.77
N GLN A 88 12.91 -13.21 28.83
CA GLN A 88 13.45 -14.16 29.77
C GLN A 88 13.35 -15.55 29.16
N ILE A 89 14.47 -16.21 28.91
CA ILE A 89 14.53 -17.57 28.34
C ILE A 89 14.65 -18.67 29.38
N GLU A 90 14.71 -18.33 30.67
CA GLU A 90 14.86 -19.23 31.81
C GLU A 90 13.76 -18.95 32.83
N ASP A 91 13.17 -20.00 33.40
CA ASP A 91 12.17 -19.84 34.47
C ASP A 91 12.82 -19.14 35.70
N PRO A 92 12.25 -18.01 36.19
CA PRO A 92 12.75 -17.32 37.35
C PRO A 92 12.83 -18.20 38.61
N LYS A 93 12.06 -19.30 38.69
CA LYS A 93 12.07 -20.24 39.84
C LYS A 93 13.23 -21.23 39.78
N GLU A 94 13.77 -21.49 38.60
CA GLU A 94 14.87 -22.45 38.36
C GLU A 94 16.24 -21.74 38.24
N ALA A 95 16.26 -20.43 38.05
CA ALA A 95 17.44 -19.63 37.83
C ALA A 95 18.35 -19.61 39.10
N LYS A 96 19.58 -20.10 38.97
CA LYS A 96 20.64 -20.00 39.99
C LYS A 96 21.35 -18.64 39.87
N GLY A 97 20.61 -17.52 40.08
CA GLY A 97 21.20 -16.19 40.00
C GLY A 97 20.32 -15.22 39.22
N ILE A 98 20.86 -14.55 38.18
CA ILE A 98 20.09 -13.64 37.34
C ILE A 98 19.50 -14.47 36.21
N VAL A 99 18.21 -14.34 36.00
CA VAL A 99 17.49 -14.95 34.88
C VAL A 99 18.15 -14.57 33.55
N LYS A 100 18.46 -15.56 32.72
CA LYS A 100 19.04 -15.35 31.40
C LYS A 100 18.01 -14.69 30.49
N ARG A 101 18.47 -13.70 29.70
CA ARG A 101 17.65 -12.96 28.74
C ARG A 101 18.37 -12.91 27.41
N GLU A 102 17.60 -12.99 26.36
CA GLU A 102 18.08 -12.87 24.97
C GLU A 102 17.11 -12.07 24.12
N VAL A 103 17.61 -11.45 23.07
CA VAL A 103 16.76 -10.82 22.07
C VAL A 103 16.17 -11.92 21.20
N ILE A 104 14.84 -12.04 21.29
CA ILE A 104 14.08 -13.05 20.55
C ILE A 104 13.57 -12.53 19.21
N ARG A 105 13.53 -11.21 19.00
CA ARG A 105 13.04 -10.57 17.77
C ARG A 105 13.49 -9.13 17.69
N ILE A 106 13.74 -8.67 16.43
CA ILE A 106 13.92 -7.26 16.10
C ILE A 106 12.74 -6.83 15.22
N ILE A 107 11.98 -5.85 15.67
CA ILE A 107 10.82 -5.35 14.94
C ILE A 107 11.22 -4.06 14.20
N THR A 108 11.01 -4.06 12.89
CA THR A 108 11.30 -2.97 11.96
C THR A 108 10.02 -2.59 11.18
N PRO A 109 10.00 -1.48 10.42
CA PRO A 109 8.83 -1.13 9.61
C PRO A 109 8.38 -2.21 8.62
N GLY A 110 9.30 -3.06 8.15
CA GLY A 110 9.01 -4.17 7.23
C GLY A 110 8.72 -5.51 7.91
N THR A 111 9.00 -5.64 9.22
CA THR A 111 8.82 -6.90 9.97
C THR A 111 7.79 -6.81 11.08
N ILE A 112 7.04 -5.71 11.16
CA ILE A 112 5.98 -5.52 12.15
C ILE A 112 4.84 -6.50 11.93
N ASP A 113 4.39 -7.16 13.00
CA ASP A 113 3.20 -8.00 13.00
C ASP A 113 2.00 -7.14 13.41
N ILE A 114 0.93 -7.19 12.62
CA ILE A 114 -0.19 -6.28 12.78
C ILE A 114 -1.14 -6.83 13.84
N ASP A 115 -1.18 -6.19 14.98
CA ASP A 115 -2.36 -6.18 15.82
C ASP A 115 -3.16 -4.90 15.53
N GLU A 116 -4.45 -5.01 15.29
CA GLU A 116 -5.57 -4.05 15.32
C GLU A 116 -5.34 -2.57 14.91
N SER A 117 -4.11 -2.07 14.84
CA SER A 117 -3.80 -0.64 14.62
C SER A 117 -3.48 -0.23 13.18
N THR A 118 -3.30 -1.20 12.28
CA THR A 118 -3.04 -0.96 10.85
C THR A 118 -4.20 -1.46 10.01
N ASN A 119 -4.43 -0.82 8.85
CA ASN A 119 -5.48 -1.23 7.93
C ASN A 119 -5.22 -2.68 7.46
N ALA A 120 -6.11 -3.60 7.83
CA ALA A 120 -5.99 -5.02 7.50
C ALA A 120 -5.91 -5.27 5.97
N LYS A 121 -6.40 -4.33 5.17
CA LYS A 121 -6.38 -4.34 3.71
C LYS A 121 -5.06 -3.84 3.10
N ASP A 122 -4.04 -3.48 3.91
CA ASP A 122 -2.73 -3.07 3.41
C ASP A 122 -1.71 -4.20 3.50
N ASN A 123 -0.81 -4.30 2.50
CA ASN A 123 0.37 -5.14 2.56
C ASN A 123 1.51 -4.42 3.31
N LEU A 124 2.37 -5.20 3.96
CA LEU A 124 3.56 -4.74 4.66
C LEU A 124 4.81 -5.30 3.99
N TYR A 125 5.14 -4.75 2.83
CA TYR A 125 6.30 -5.23 2.10
C TYR A 125 7.61 -4.74 2.70
N LEU A 126 8.52 -5.70 2.91
CA LEU A 126 9.96 -5.52 3.07
C LEU A 126 10.62 -5.85 1.74
N ALA A 127 11.46 -4.98 1.22
CA ALA A 127 12.14 -5.19 -0.06
C ALA A 127 13.66 -5.18 0.09
N SER A 128 14.33 -6.01 -0.71
CA SER A 128 15.79 -5.96 -0.93
C SER A 128 16.08 -5.57 -2.36
N VAL A 129 17.06 -4.71 -2.55
CA VAL A 129 17.49 -4.23 -3.87
C VAL A 129 18.97 -4.45 -4.04
N TYR A 130 19.35 -5.10 -5.16
CA TYR A 130 20.74 -5.25 -5.56
C TYR A 130 20.94 -4.74 -6.99
N ILE A 131 21.87 -3.80 -7.17
CA ILE A 131 22.08 -3.06 -8.42
C ILE A 131 23.46 -3.37 -8.99
N THR A 132 23.50 -3.71 -10.29
CA THR A 132 24.71 -3.75 -11.08
C THR A 132 24.61 -2.78 -12.26
N LYS A 133 25.68 -2.63 -13.04
CA LYS A 133 25.69 -1.71 -14.19
C LYS A 133 24.65 -2.06 -15.27
N LYS A 134 24.23 -3.33 -15.39
CA LYS A 134 23.36 -3.81 -16.47
C LYS A 134 22.00 -4.27 -16.00
N THR A 135 21.95 -4.86 -14.82
CA THR A 135 20.76 -5.52 -14.30
C THR A 135 20.53 -5.14 -12.85
N ARG A 136 19.27 -5.17 -12.41
CA ARG A 136 18.83 -4.92 -11.04
C ARG A 136 17.97 -6.09 -10.58
N GLY A 137 18.23 -6.59 -9.38
CA GLY A 137 17.41 -7.57 -8.70
C GLY A 137 16.59 -6.88 -7.61
N ILE A 138 15.30 -7.15 -7.57
CA ILE A 138 14.41 -6.78 -6.48
C ILE A 138 13.83 -8.06 -5.92
N ALA A 139 13.83 -8.20 -4.59
CA ALA A 139 13.03 -9.19 -3.89
C ALA A 139 12.20 -8.49 -2.83
N TYR A 140 10.96 -8.92 -2.63
CA TYR A 140 10.10 -8.37 -1.59
C TYR A 140 9.21 -9.45 -0.99
N THR A 141 8.85 -9.23 0.27
CA THR A 141 8.03 -10.15 1.04
C THR A 141 7.08 -9.40 1.96
N ASP A 142 5.92 -10.00 2.19
CA ASP A 142 5.05 -9.66 3.31
C ASP A 142 5.07 -10.84 4.29
N ILE A 143 5.78 -10.66 5.41
CA ILE A 143 5.95 -11.73 6.42
C ILE A 143 4.60 -12.18 6.99
N THR A 144 3.62 -11.28 7.02
CA THR A 144 2.30 -11.56 7.60
C THR A 144 1.45 -12.49 6.73
N THR A 145 1.73 -12.57 5.43
CA THR A 145 1.03 -13.43 4.48
C THR A 145 1.89 -14.59 4.00
N GLY A 146 3.22 -14.48 4.11
CA GLY A 146 4.17 -15.43 3.55
C GLY A 146 4.44 -15.24 2.05
N GLU A 147 3.94 -14.16 1.45
CA GLU A 147 4.27 -13.81 0.05
C GLU A 147 5.75 -13.50 -0.07
N PHE A 148 6.43 -14.13 -1.04
CA PHE A 148 7.82 -13.86 -1.36
C PHE A 148 7.98 -13.80 -2.88
N THR A 149 8.29 -12.61 -3.39
CA THR A 149 8.33 -12.33 -4.82
C THR A 149 9.66 -11.71 -5.20
N ALA A 150 10.18 -12.09 -6.35
CA ALA A 150 11.38 -11.50 -6.93
C ALA A 150 11.17 -11.08 -8.38
N LEU A 151 11.93 -10.11 -8.85
CA LEU A 151 11.90 -9.65 -10.23
C LEU A 151 13.27 -9.12 -10.68
N GLU A 152 13.51 -9.18 -11.97
CA GLU A 152 14.69 -8.62 -12.62
C GLU A 152 14.31 -7.40 -13.47
N VAL A 153 15.02 -6.29 -13.31
CA VAL A 153 14.88 -5.10 -14.14
C VAL A 153 16.14 -4.96 -15.01
N ARG A 154 15.96 -4.97 -16.33
CA ARG A 154 17.07 -4.88 -17.33
C ARG A 154 17.02 -3.53 -18.05
N ASP A 155 18.15 -3.13 -18.59
CA ASP A 155 18.32 -1.98 -19.49
C ASP A 155 17.78 -0.64 -18.95
N ASP A 156 17.85 -0.45 -17.63
CA ASP A 156 17.40 0.75 -16.95
C ASP A 156 18.56 1.71 -16.70
N HIS A 157 18.84 2.61 -17.64
CA HIS A 157 19.99 3.52 -17.56
C HIS A 157 19.86 4.55 -16.43
N ASP A 158 18.65 5.01 -16.14
CA ASP A 158 18.36 6.09 -15.18
C ASP A 158 17.67 5.58 -13.91
N ASN A 159 17.59 4.26 -13.69
CA ASN A 159 16.85 3.61 -12.60
C ASN A 159 15.33 3.92 -12.57
N GLU A 160 14.75 4.43 -13.65
CA GLU A 160 13.35 4.80 -13.71
C GLU A 160 12.40 3.60 -13.58
N LEU A 161 12.71 2.49 -14.25
CA LEU A 161 11.94 1.26 -14.15
C LEU A 161 12.04 0.66 -12.75
N LEU A 162 13.24 0.66 -12.16
CA LEU A 162 13.46 0.21 -10.78
C LEU A 162 12.61 1.02 -9.79
N ILE A 163 12.62 2.36 -9.93
CA ILE A 163 11.83 3.25 -9.08
C ILE A 163 10.33 3.01 -9.30
N SER A 164 9.88 2.86 -10.54
CA SER A 164 8.48 2.56 -10.85
C SER A 164 8.02 1.26 -10.21
N GLU A 165 8.83 0.20 -10.27
CA GLU A 165 8.54 -1.08 -9.62
C GLU A 165 8.49 -0.95 -8.10
N LEU A 166 9.43 -0.25 -7.47
CA LEU A 166 9.40 -0.03 -6.03
C LEU A 166 8.23 0.86 -5.58
N VAL A 167 7.86 1.87 -6.37
CA VAL A 167 6.65 2.67 -6.11
C VAL A 167 5.39 1.81 -6.18
N ARG A 168 5.31 0.91 -7.18
CA ARG A 168 4.21 -0.06 -7.34
C ARG A 168 4.12 -1.00 -6.14
N ILE A 169 5.25 -1.59 -5.70
CA ILE A 169 5.34 -2.45 -4.53
C ILE A 169 4.98 -1.66 -3.26
N SER A 170 5.44 -0.41 -3.16
CA SER A 170 5.25 0.47 -2.00
C SER A 170 5.78 -0.15 -0.70
N PRO A 171 7.06 -0.57 -0.65
CA PRO A 171 7.61 -1.22 0.52
C PRO A 171 7.65 -0.27 1.72
N LYS A 172 7.44 -0.81 2.93
CA LYS A 172 7.59 -0.06 4.18
C LYS A 172 9.05 0.06 4.57
N GLU A 173 9.87 -0.91 4.14
CA GLU A 173 11.32 -0.92 4.38
C GLU A 173 12.04 -1.44 3.14
N ILE A 174 13.17 -0.82 2.80
CA ILE A 174 14.10 -1.28 1.78
C ILE A 174 15.45 -1.54 2.42
N ILE A 175 16.00 -2.75 2.22
CA ILE A 175 17.38 -3.09 2.55
C ILE A 175 18.24 -3.02 1.29
N TYR A 176 19.44 -2.47 1.44
CA TYR A 176 20.41 -2.33 0.35
C TYR A 176 21.83 -2.23 0.89
N PHE A 177 22.81 -2.29 -0.04
CA PHE A 177 24.22 -2.09 0.25
C PHE A 177 24.72 -0.79 -0.39
N ASP A 178 25.45 0.03 0.37
CA ASP A 178 25.73 1.45 0.08
C ASP A 178 26.58 1.68 -1.18
N GLU A 179 27.60 0.85 -1.43
CA GLU A 179 28.56 1.09 -2.52
C GLU A 179 27.95 1.02 -3.93
N THR A 180 26.78 0.40 -4.10
CA THR A 180 26.17 0.17 -5.41
C THR A 180 24.95 1.08 -5.70
N SER A 181 24.47 1.86 -4.73
CA SER A 181 23.07 2.32 -4.79
C SER A 181 22.80 3.74 -4.29
N SER A 182 23.79 4.56 -3.93
CA SER A 182 23.57 5.88 -3.31
C SER A 182 22.69 6.81 -4.16
N ASP A 183 22.97 6.94 -5.45
CA ASP A 183 22.26 7.84 -6.35
C ASP A 183 20.78 7.42 -6.55
N PHE A 184 20.54 6.09 -6.58
CA PHE A 184 19.21 5.53 -6.67
C PHE A 184 18.38 5.82 -5.40
N ILE A 185 18.96 5.63 -4.23
CA ILE A 185 18.25 5.84 -2.94
C ILE A 185 17.83 7.31 -2.79
N ASP A 186 18.71 8.25 -3.12
CA ASP A 186 18.37 9.68 -3.07
C ASP A 186 17.19 10.02 -3.99
N LEU A 187 17.16 9.42 -5.17
CA LEU A 187 16.06 9.62 -6.12
C LEU A 187 14.78 8.95 -5.63
N TYR A 188 14.87 7.73 -5.08
CA TYR A 188 13.72 7.02 -4.52
C TYR A 188 13.13 7.74 -3.30
N CYS A 189 13.96 8.21 -2.35
CA CYS A 189 13.50 8.96 -1.17
C CYS A 189 12.75 10.25 -1.54
N LYS A 190 13.21 10.95 -2.59
CA LYS A 190 12.49 12.11 -3.15
C LYS A 190 11.13 11.70 -3.73
N THR A 191 11.06 10.51 -4.31
CA THR A 191 9.87 10.00 -4.96
C THR A 191 8.86 9.40 -3.96
N SER A 192 9.33 8.70 -2.92
CA SER A 192 8.51 8.00 -1.91
C SER A 192 8.96 8.32 -0.49
N PRO A 193 8.70 9.53 0.02
CA PRO A 193 8.98 9.86 1.40
C PRO A 193 8.09 9.00 2.32
N GLY A 194 8.67 8.29 3.27
CA GLY A 194 7.95 7.45 4.23
C GLY A 194 8.31 5.96 4.16
N THR A 195 9.07 5.52 3.16
CA THR A 195 9.73 4.22 3.18
C THR A 195 10.96 4.30 4.08
N TYR A 196 11.11 3.36 5.00
CA TYR A 196 12.31 3.25 5.82
C TYR A 196 13.45 2.64 4.98
N ILE A 197 14.56 3.35 4.91
CA ILE A 197 15.75 2.91 4.16
C ILE A 197 16.78 2.37 5.14
N ASN A 198 17.18 1.13 4.95
CA ASN A 198 18.07 0.42 5.84
C ASN A 198 19.31 -0.08 5.09
N THR A 199 20.44 0.57 5.35
CA THR A 199 21.74 0.12 4.83
C THR A 199 22.24 -1.02 5.68
N ILE A 200 22.54 -2.17 5.06
CA ILE A 200 23.05 -3.35 5.74
C ILE A 200 24.43 -3.74 5.22
N ASP A 201 25.14 -4.59 5.97
CA ASP A 201 26.52 -4.99 5.68
C ASP A 201 26.64 -5.77 4.35
N GLU A 202 27.76 -5.60 3.62
CA GLU A 202 28.05 -6.28 2.36
C GLU A 202 27.96 -7.82 2.48
N SER A 203 28.21 -8.37 3.67
CA SER A 203 28.18 -9.82 3.89
C SER A 203 26.81 -10.45 3.58
N TYR A 204 25.72 -9.70 3.69
CA TYR A 204 24.38 -10.16 3.32
C TYR A 204 24.18 -10.31 1.81
N PHE A 205 24.98 -9.62 0.99
CA PHE A 205 24.89 -9.63 -0.48
C PHE A 205 25.94 -10.54 -1.15
N LYS A 206 26.60 -11.41 -0.39
CA LYS A 206 27.50 -12.41 -0.97
C LYS A 206 26.71 -13.51 -1.67
N TYR A 207 26.99 -13.72 -2.97
CA TYR A 207 26.28 -14.69 -3.80
C TYR A 207 26.20 -16.08 -3.17
N SER A 208 27.34 -16.62 -2.65
CA SER A 208 27.36 -17.94 -2.04
C SER A 208 26.42 -18.06 -0.82
N SER A 209 26.45 -17.07 0.08
CA SER A 209 25.58 -17.08 1.26
C SER A 209 24.11 -16.93 0.87
N CYS A 210 23.81 -16.13 -0.17
CA CYS A 210 22.48 -15.96 -0.71
C CYS A 210 21.96 -17.22 -1.38
N GLU A 211 22.79 -17.92 -2.13
CA GLU A 211 22.46 -19.22 -2.74
C GLU A 211 22.19 -20.27 -1.67
N ASP A 212 23.10 -20.42 -0.70
CA ASP A 212 22.98 -21.41 0.38
C ASP A 212 21.66 -21.24 1.18
N ILE A 213 21.30 -19.99 1.52
CA ILE A 213 20.07 -19.74 2.28
C ILE A 213 18.82 -20.03 1.45
N LEU A 214 18.82 -19.72 0.15
CA LEU A 214 17.70 -20.03 -0.75
C LEU A 214 17.50 -21.53 -0.91
N LEU A 215 18.59 -22.27 -1.11
CA LEU A 215 18.53 -23.75 -1.20
C LEU A 215 17.99 -24.36 0.09
N SER A 216 18.43 -23.84 1.23
CA SER A 216 17.97 -24.31 2.55
C SER A 216 16.52 -23.95 2.81
N GLN A 217 16.09 -22.70 2.54
CA GLN A 217 14.74 -22.22 2.83
C GLN A 217 13.67 -22.96 2.01
N PHE A 218 13.95 -23.21 0.73
CA PHE A 218 13.01 -23.85 -0.20
C PHE A 218 13.22 -25.38 -0.34
N GLU A 219 14.14 -25.94 0.43
CA GLU A 219 14.44 -27.39 0.44
C GLU A 219 14.77 -27.95 -0.96
N VAL A 220 15.51 -27.17 -1.78
CA VAL A 220 15.91 -27.52 -3.15
C VAL A 220 17.43 -27.73 -3.23
N THR A 221 17.86 -28.56 -4.19
CA THR A 221 19.27 -28.85 -4.42
C THR A 221 19.94 -27.92 -5.42
N SER A 222 19.17 -27.11 -6.14
CA SER A 222 19.66 -26.10 -7.10
C SER A 222 18.64 -24.99 -7.26
N LEU A 223 19.05 -23.87 -7.89
CA LEU A 223 18.18 -22.73 -8.15
C LEU A 223 17.20 -22.92 -9.35
N ILE A 224 17.31 -24.06 -10.08
CA ILE A 224 16.46 -24.35 -11.26
C ILE A 224 14.97 -24.37 -10.91
N PRO A 225 14.52 -25.08 -9.83
CA PRO A 225 13.10 -25.10 -9.47
C PRO A 225 12.53 -23.73 -9.06
N LEU A 226 13.41 -22.75 -8.79
CA LEU A 226 13.06 -21.38 -8.42
C LEU A 226 13.09 -20.42 -9.61
N ASP A 227 13.43 -20.87 -10.82
CA ASP A 227 13.58 -20.09 -12.05
C ASP A 227 14.58 -18.92 -11.98
N ILE A 228 15.52 -18.94 -11.02
CA ILE A 228 16.49 -17.88 -10.79
C ILE A 228 17.95 -18.26 -11.06
N GLN A 229 18.22 -19.46 -11.64
CA GLN A 229 19.57 -19.98 -11.82
C GLN A 229 20.49 -19.01 -12.59
N ASP A 230 19.99 -18.35 -13.65
CA ASP A 230 20.75 -17.44 -14.49
C ASP A 230 20.55 -15.97 -14.13
N LYS A 231 19.93 -15.67 -12.99
CA LYS A 231 19.56 -14.32 -12.55
C LYS A 231 20.30 -13.97 -11.26
N ARG A 232 21.59 -13.67 -11.42
CA ARG A 232 22.51 -13.42 -10.30
C ARG A 232 22.00 -12.33 -9.35
N GLU A 233 21.54 -11.21 -9.88
CA GLU A 233 21.08 -10.06 -9.08
C GLU A 233 19.80 -10.40 -8.31
N VAL A 234 18.91 -11.16 -8.91
CA VAL A 234 17.69 -11.67 -8.25
C VAL A 234 18.04 -12.64 -7.13
N THR A 235 18.99 -13.55 -7.38
CA THR A 235 19.49 -14.49 -6.36
C THR A 235 20.05 -13.76 -5.16
N ILE A 236 20.89 -12.72 -5.39
CA ILE A 236 21.47 -11.91 -4.32
C ILE A 236 20.39 -11.12 -3.57
N ALA A 237 19.45 -10.45 -4.25
CA ALA A 237 18.37 -9.71 -3.62
C ALA A 237 17.46 -10.63 -2.80
N SER A 238 17.12 -11.81 -3.33
CA SER A 238 16.27 -12.79 -2.62
C SER A 238 16.97 -13.39 -1.41
N GLY A 239 18.24 -13.77 -1.56
CA GLY A 239 19.02 -14.36 -0.48
C GLY A 239 19.32 -13.36 0.63
N SER A 240 19.69 -12.11 0.31
CA SER A 240 19.93 -11.05 1.29
C SER A 240 18.65 -10.73 2.10
N LEU A 241 17.51 -10.75 1.45
CA LEU A 241 16.21 -10.58 2.11
C LEU A 241 15.94 -11.68 3.13
N LEU A 242 16.17 -12.95 2.78
CA LEU A 242 16.01 -14.08 3.71
C LEU A 242 17.02 -14.03 4.86
N LEU A 243 18.30 -13.70 4.58
CA LEU A 243 19.31 -13.53 5.62
C LEU A 243 18.92 -12.45 6.63
N TYR A 244 18.41 -11.31 6.14
CA TYR A 244 17.92 -10.23 6.99
C TYR A 244 16.73 -10.66 7.83
N LEU A 245 15.79 -11.42 7.25
CA LEU A 245 14.66 -11.97 7.99
C LEU A 245 15.09 -12.95 9.08
N MET A 246 16.04 -13.84 8.81
CA MET A 246 16.57 -14.76 9.82
C MET A 246 17.21 -14.02 10.99
N GLU A 247 17.89 -12.91 10.71
CA GLU A 247 18.49 -12.11 11.78
C GLU A 247 17.43 -11.37 12.60
N THR A 248 16.45 -10.77 11.96
CA THR A 248 15.41 -9.97 12.64
C THR A 248 14.40 -10.84 13.38
N GLU A 249 13.98 -11.95 12.80
CA GLU A 249 13.03 -12.88 13.39
C GLU A 249 13.69 -13.90 14.34
N LYS A 250 15.02 -14.05 14.29
CA LYS A 250 15.81 -15.06 15.05
C LYS A 250 15.43 -16.52 14.79
N HIS A 251 14.55 -16.78 13.83
CA HIS A 251 14.09 -18.09 13.42
C HIS A 251 13.96 -18.16 11.90
N ALA A 252 13.95 -19.38 11.34
CA ALA A 252 13.54 -19.60 9.97
C ALA A 252 12.13 -19.02 9.73
N SER A 253 11.83 -18.64 8.51
CA SER A 253 10.53 -18.10 8.11
C SER A 253 9.69 -19.21 7.45
N PRO A 254 9.10 -20.13 8.23
CA PRO A 254 8.42 -21.32 7.70
C PRO A 254 7.15 -21.01 6.92
N GLN A 255 6.60 -19.79 7.08
CA GLN A 255 5.48 -19.28 6.29
C GLN A 255 5.85 -18.98 4.84
N ILE A 256 7.14 -18.75 4.53
CA ILE A 256 7.62 -18.52 3.17
C ILE A 256 7.94 -19.87 2.53
N LYS A 257 7.01 -20.42 1.74
CA LYS A 257 7.13 -21.75 1.11
C LYS A 257 7.50 -21.68 -0.38
N HIS A 258 7.25 -20.57 -1.05
CA HIS A 258 7.45 -20.42 -2.48
C HIS A 258 8.08 -19.07 -2.80
N LEU A 259 8.98 -19.06 -3.77
CA LEU A 259 9.48 -17.85 -4.44
C LEU A 259 8.72 -17.69 -5.75
N ILE A 260 8.09 -16.53 -5.94
CA ILE A 260 7.40 -16.19 -7.18
C ILE A 260 8.31 -15.28 -7.98
N LEU A 261 8.81 -15.76 -9.11
CA LEU A 261 9.53 -14.91 -10.03
C LEU A 261 8.53 -14.18 -10.92
N LYS A 262 8.47 -12.85 -10.82
CA LYS A 262 7.71 -12.02 -11.76
C LYS A 262 8.58 -11.62 -12.93
N GLU A 263 8.06 -11.79 -14.14
CA GLU A 263 8.66 -11.18 -15.33
C GLU A 263 8.30 -9.70 -15.38
N SER A 264 9.31 -8.85 -15.55
CA SER A 264 9.06 -7.44 -15.78
C SER A 264 8.33 -7.25 -17.11
N GLY A 265 7.23 -6.50 -17.08
CA GLY A 265 6.49 -6.14 -18.29
C GLY A 265 5.25 -6.97 -18.59
N LEU A 266 4.85 -7.95 -17.77
CA LEU A 266 3.55 -8.63 -17.90
C LEU A 266 2.35 -7.74 -17.61
N ASN A 267 2.50 -6.77 -16.73
CA ASN A 267 1.46 -5.83 -16.36
C ASN A 267 1.69 -4.46 -17.00
N MET A 268 0.62 -3.66 -17.08
CA MET A 268 0.71 -2.26 -17.46
C MET A 268 1.62 -1.52 -16.47
N ILE A 269 2.51 -0.70 -16.99
CA ILE A 269 3.41 0.11 -16.16
C ILE A 269 2.71 1.42 -15.81
N LEU A 270 2.59 1.69 -14.52
CA LEU A 270 2.07 2.93 -13.98
C LEU A 270 3.16 3.59 -13.14
N ASP A 271 3.62 4.76 -13.58
CA ASP A 271 4.52 5.57 -12.76
C ASP A 271 3.76 6.25 -11.59
N ARG A 272 4.52 6.79 -10.65
CA ARG A 272 3.94 7.45 -9.48
C ARG A 272 3.11 8.66 -9.86
N SER A 273 3.57 9.46 -10.84
CA SER A 273 2.84 10.63 -11.31
C SER A 273 1.47 10.22 -11.82
N THR A 274 1.40 9.16 -12.62
CA THR A 274 0.15 8.62 -13.15
C THR A 274 -0.77 8.09 -12.05
N MET A 275 -0.26 7.30 -11.11
CA MET A 275 -1.07 6.82 -9.98
C MET A 275 -1.65 7.98 -9.15
N ARG A 276 -0.85 9.01 -8.89
CA ARG A 276 -1.27 10.21 -8.16
C ARG A 276 -2.22 11.09 -8.96
N ASN A 277 -1.90 11.37 -10.23
CA ASN A 277 -2.69 12.26 -11.09
C ASN A 277 -4.07 11.69 -11.40
N LEU A 278 -4.20 10.37 -11.48
CA LEU A 278 -5.48 9.67 -11.67
C LEU A 278 -6.19 9.33 -10.35
N GLU A 279 -5.58 9.66 -9.21
CA GLU A 279 -6.13 9.39 -7.87
C GLU A 279 -6.58 7.94 -7.71
N LEU A 280 -5.70 7.00 -8.06
CA LEU A 280 -6.07 5.58 -8.13
C LEU A 280 -6.31 4.97 -6.75
N ILE A 281 -5.46 5.28 -5.76
CA ILE A 281 -5.48 4.71 -4.41
C ILE A 281 -5.95 5.75 -3.38
N GLU A 282 -5.50 6.99 -3.55
CA GLU A 282 -5.79 8.11 -2.64
C GLU A 282 -5.94 9.41 -3.41
N THR A 283 -6.67 10.37 -2.86
CA THR A 283 -6.86 11.70 -3.45
C THR A 283 -5.62 12.57 -3.26
N GLN A 284 -5.36 13.48 -4.21
CA GLN A 284 -4.22 14.38 -4.15
C GLN A 284 -4.30 15.36 -2.98
N TYR A 285 -5.49 15.85 -2.67
CA TYR A 285 -5.70 16.92 -1.71
C TYR A 285 -5.55 16.46 -0.27
N ASN A 286 -6.20 15.36 0.12
CA ASN A 286 -6.28 14.91 1.51
C ASN A 286 -5.46 13.64 1.78
N GLN A 287 -4.85 13.04 0.76
CA GLN A 287 -4.23 11.71 0.85
C GLN A 287 -5.20 10.69 1.49
N SER A 288 -6.48 10.81 1.16
CA SER A 288 -7.55 9.96 1.65
C SER A 288 -7.96 8.96 0.57
N GLN A 289 -8.28 7.74 0.99
CA GLN A 289 -8.86 6.75 0.09
C GLN A 289 -10.22 7.21 -0.44
N LYS A 290 -11.01 7.93 0.39
CA LYS A 290 -12.35 8.41 0.01
C LYS A 290 -12.26 9.39 -1.17
N GLY A 291 -12.95 9.07 -2.26
CA GLY A 291 -12.95 9.83 -3.51
C GLY A 291 -11.93 9.34 -4.55
N SER A 292 -11.12 8.32 -4.25
CA SER A 292 -10.23 7.67 -5.22
C SER A 292 -10.95 6.60 -6.04
N LEU A 293 -10.27 6.05 -7.07
CA LEU A 293 -10.78 4.90 -7.81
C LEU A 293 -10.96 3.67 -6.89
N LEU A 294 -10.02 3.47 -5.97
CA LEU A 294 -10.13 2.38 -4.99
C LEU A 294 -11.39 2.50 -4.13
N ASP A 295 -11.77 3.68 -3.69
CA ASP A 295 -13.02 3.89 -2.91
C ASP A 295 -14.27 3.47 -3.68
N VAL A 296 -14.26 3.71 -4.99
CA VAL A 296 -15.35 3.27 -5.88
C VAL A 296 -15.42 1.75 -5.98
N LEU A 297 -14.27 1.09 -6.22
CA LEU A 297 -14.22 -0.31 -6.60
C LEU A 297 -14.11 -1.28 -5.40
N ASP A 298 -13.54 -0.85 -4.27
CA ASP A 298 -13.37 -1.70 -3.09
C ASP A 298 -14.67 -1.81 -2.29
N LYS A 299 -15.46 -2.82 -2.62
CA LYS A 299 -16.60 -3.30 -1.84
C LYS A 299 -16.32 -4.72 -1.31
N THR A 300 -15.06 -5.08 -1.20
CA THR A 300 -14.62 -6.38 -0.69
C THR A 300 -14.98 -6.56 0.78
N HIS A 301 -15.32 -7.79 1.14
CA HIS A 301 -15.74 -8.17 2.49
C HIS A 301 -14.61 -8.80 3.31
N THR A 302 -13.55 -9.27 2.64
CA THR A 302 -12.39 -9.87 3.29
C THR A 302 -11.18 -8.93 3.21
N ALA A 303 -10.27 -9.04 4.17
CA ALA A 303 -9.01 -8.29 4.14
C ALA A 303 -8.13 -8.70 2.94
N MET A 304 -8.13 -9.99 2.61
CA MET A 304 -7.40 -10.56 1.46
C MET A 304 -7.91 -9.99 0.15
N GLY A 305 -9.23 -9.93 -0.05
CA GLY A 305 -9.85 -9.28 -1.21
C GLY A 305 -9.48 -7.81 -1.30
N GLY A 306 -9.47 -7.09 -0.17
CA GLY A 306 -9.04 -5.70 -0.11
C GLY A 306 -7.58 -5.49 -0.51
N ARG A 307 -6.66 -6.39 -0.14
CA ARG A 307 -5.27 -6.38 -0.61
C ARG A 307 -5.20 -6.66 -2.11
N LEU A 308 -5.95 -7.63 -2.59
CA LEU A 308 -5.91 -8.04 -3.98
C LEU A 308 -6.49 -6.97 -4.93
N ILE A 309 -7.58 -6.28 -4.58
CA ILE A 309 -8.14 -5.21 -5.42
C ILE A 309 -7.19 -4.01 -5.53
N ARG A 310 -6.48 -3.66 -4.44
CA ARG A 310 -5.41 -2.65 -4.49
C ARG A 310 -4.29 -3.05 -5.45
N ARG A 311 -3.92 -4.34 -5.43
CA ARG A 311 -2.94 -4.89 -6.36
C ARG A 311 -3.44 -4.85 -7.80
N PHE A 312 -4.70 -5.19 -8.09
CA PHE A 312 -5.29 -5.10 -9.43
C PHE A 312 -5.21 -3.68 -9.99
N ILE A 313 -5.51 -2.67 -9.17
CA ILE A 313 -5.44 -1.26 -9.58
C ILE A 313 -4.00 -0.82 -9.87
N LYS A 314 -3.03 -1.29 -9.09
CA LYS A 314 -1.60 -0.98 -9.27
C LYS A 314 -0.94 -1.78 -10.38
N GLU A 315 -1.50 -2.95 -10.73
CA GLU A 315 -0.96 -3.92 -11.69
C GLU A 315 -2.02 -4.32 -12.74
N PRO A 316 -2.56 -3.39 -13.56
CA PRO A 316 -3.51 -3.75 -14.60
C PRO A 316 -2.87 -4.73 -15.60
N LEU A 317 -3.66 -5.65 -16.13
CA LEU A 317 -3.19 -6.65 -17.08
C LEU A 317 -2.95 -6.03 -18.46
N LYS A 318 -2.04 -6.64 -19.25
CA LYS A 318 -1.83 -6.31 -20.66
C LYS A 318 -2.33 -7.39 -21.59
N ASP A 319 -2.42 -8.61 -21.10
CA ASP A 319 -2.90 -9.75 -21.87
C ASP A 319 -4.43 -9.69 -22.00
N SER A 320 -4.90 -9.54 -23.22
CA SER A 320 -6.33 -9.44 -23.54
C SER A 320 -7.12 -10.69 -23.14
N ASP A 321 -6.54 -11.89 -23.25
CA ASP A 321 -7.20 -13.13 -22.87
C ASP A 321 -7.41 -13.21 -21.34
N ALA A 322 -6.40 -12.84 -20.56
CA ALA A 322 -6.52 -12.79 -19.10
C ALA A 322 -7.51 -11.71 -18.63
N ILE A 323 -7.56 -10.55 -19.32
CA ILE A 323 -8.54 -9.51 -19.04
C ILE A 323 -9.95 -10.04 -19.30
N ASN A 324 -10.18 -10.64 -20.47
CA ASN A 324 -11.49 -11.14 -20.85
C ASN A 324 -11.98 -12.26 -19.91
N LYS A 325 -11.10 -13.17 -19.46
CA LYS A 325 -11.44 -14.17 -18.42
C LYS A 325 -11.99 -13.53 -17.15
N ARG A 326 -11.43 -12.39 -16.70
CA ARG A 326 -11.96 -11.64 -15.55
C ARG A 326 -13.30 -10.99 -15.86
N LEU A 327 -13.42 -10.36 -17.04
CA LEU A 327 -14.66 -9.72 -17.50
C LEU A 327 -15.81 -10.72 -17.61
N ASP A 328 -15.56 -11.93 -18.12
CA ASP A 328 -16.55 -13.00 -18.22
C ASP A 328 -17.01 -13.49 -16.84
N ALA A 329 -16.08 -13.59 -15.89
CA ALA A 329 -16.42 -13.94 -14.51
C ALA A 329 -17.25 -12.86 -13.83
N VAL A 330 -16.91 -11.58 -14.03
CA VAL A 330 -17.70 -10.46 -13.53
C VAL A 330 -19.10 -10.44 -14.17
N GLU A 331 -19.23 -10.65 -15.49
CA GLU A 331 -20.51 -10.74 -16.19
C GLU A 331 -21.39 -11.82 -15.58
N THR A 332 -20.86 -13.03 -15.42
CA THR A 332 -21.58 -14.14 -14.79
C THR A 332 -22.10 -13.78 -13.40
N LEU A 333 -21.27 -13.11 -12.58
CA LEU A 333 -21.70 -12.67 -11.24
C LEU A 333 -22.69 -11.50 -11.27
N VAL A 334 -22.71 -10.68 -12.32
CA VAL A 334 -23.73 -9.65 -12.54
C VAL A 334 -25.08 -10.31 -12.88
N ASP A 335 -25.05 -11.32 -13.76
CA ASP A 335 -26.24 -12.03 -14.25
C ASP A 335 -26.85 -12.97 -13.20
N LEU A 336 -26.08 -13.35 -12.17
CA LEU A 336 -26.50 -14.22 -11.09
C LEU A 336 -26.56 -13.48 -9.73
N PRO A 337 -27.50 -12.54 -9.54
CA PRO A 337 -27.55 -11.68 -8.36
C PRO A 337 -27.84 -12.44 -7.06
N VAL A 338 -28.54 -13.57 -7.10
CA VAL A 338 -28.84 -14.38 -5.94
C VAL A 338 -27.58 -15.11 -5.46
N ASN A 339 -26.88 -15.81 -6.38
CA ASN A 339 -25.62 -16.48 -6.06
C ASN A 339 -24.60 -15.47 -5.52
N ARG A 340 -24.48 -14.30 -6.19
CA ARG A 340 -23.61 -13.20 -5.72
C ARG A 340 -23.95 -12.77 -4.29
N ALA A 341 -25.23 -12.58 -3.96
CA ALA A 341 -25.65 -12.18 -2.64
C ALA A 341 -25.34 -13.25 -1.57
N ASN A 342 -25.51 -14.53 -1.90
CA ASN A 342 -25.18 -15.64 -1.02
C ASN A 342 -23.66 -15.73 -0.80
N ILE A 343 -22.84 -15.62 -1.85
CA ILE A 343 -21.39 -15.55 -1.75
C ILE A 343 -20.98 -14.39 -0.82
N VAL A 344 -21.52 -13.20 -1.00
CA VAL A 344 -21.25 -12.03 -0.15
C VAL A 344 -21.64 -12.32 1.31
N SER A 345 -22.72 -13.03 1.56
CA SER A 345 -23.14 -13.40 2.91
C SER A 345 -22.13 -14.29 3.60
N SER A 346 -21.61 -15.31 2.90
CA SER A 346 -20.57 -16.21 3.42
C SER A 346 -19.24 -15.47 3.60
N LEU A 347 -18.83 -14.63 2.63
CA LEU A 347 -17.56 -13.87 2.70
C LEU A 347 -17.46 -12.96 3.93
N LYS A 348 -18.58 -12.47 4.47
CA LYS A 348 -18.61 -11.66 5.70
C LYS A 348 -18.16 -12.44 6.95
N HIS A 349 -18.25 -13.75 6.92
CA HIS A 349 -17.83 -14.62 8.02
C HIS A 349 -16.43 -15.24 7.80
N VAL A 350 -15.81 -14.93 6.67
CA VAL A 350 -14.45 -15.35 6.34
C VAL A 350 -13.44 -14.38 6.95
N TYR A 351 -12.63 -14.88 7.88
CA TYR A 351 -11.50 -14.14 8.44
C TYR A 351 -10.31 -14.11 7.48
N ASP A 352 -9.29 -13.33 7.81
CA ASP A 352 -8.04 -13.25 7.05
C ASP A 352 -7.20 -14.53 7.24
N PHE A 353 -7.62 -15.61 6.60
CA PHE A 353 -6.94 -16.88 6.80
C PHE A 353 -5.63 -17.01 6.02
N GLU A 354 -5.31 -16.09 5.15
CA GLU A 354 -3.95 -15.93 4.62
C GLU A 354 -2.97 -15.59 5.76
N ARG A 355 -3.29 -14.55 6.55
CA ARG A 355 -2.51 -14.17 7.72
C ARG A 355 -2.61 -15.17 8.87
N LEU A 356 -3.77 -15.76 9.07
CA LEU A 356 -3.93 -16.83 10.06
C LEU A 356 -3.01 -18.02 9.75
N THR A 357 -2.95 -18.46 8.51
CA THR A 357 -2.06 -19.55 8.07
C THR A 357 -0.60 -19.19 8.31
N ALA A 358 -0.17 -17.96 7.98
CA ALA A 358 1.18 -17.50 8.23
C ALA A 358 1.53 -17.46 9.73
N ARG A 359 0.60 -17.01 10.59
CA ARG A 359 0.79 -17.02 12.06
C ARG A 359 0.87 -18.44 12.62
N ILE A 360 0.09 -19.37 12.09
CA ILE A 360 0.16 -20.78 12.48
C ILE A 360 1.51 -21.37 12.08
N ALA A 361 1.95 -21.15 10.85
CA ALA A 361 3.24 -21.61 10.34
C ALA A 361 4.43 -21.05 11.14
N SER A 362 4.39 -19.77 11.50
CA SER A 362 5.43 -19.10 12.31
C SER A 362 5.32 -19.38 13.82
N MET A 363 4.46 -20.31 14.25
CA MET A 363 4.23 -20.69 15.65
C MET A 363 3.74 -19.55 16.57
N ARG A 364 3.11 -18.50 16.00
CA ARG A 364 2.60 -17.33 16.74
C ARG A 364 1.10 -17.35 17.01
N ALA A 365 0.36 -18.24 16.34
CA ALA A 365 -1.08 -18.35 16.49
C ALA A 365 -1.48 -18.76 17.90
N ASN A 366 -2.56 -18.15 18.40
CA ASN A 366 -3.21 -18.47 19.65
C ASN A 366 -4.52 -19.28 19.44
N GLY A 367 -5.24 -19.58 20.50
CA GLY A 367 -6.49 -20.34 20.42
C GLY A 367 -7.56 -19.62 19.59
N LYS A 368 -7.67 -18.28 19.70
CA LYS A 368 -8.63 -17.50 18.92
C LYS A 368 -8.35 -17.54 17.42
N ASP A 369 -7.06 -17.59 17.04
CA ASP A 369 -6.65 -17.73 15.63
C ASP A 369 -7.12 -19.05 15.04
N LEU A 370 -7.03 -20.15 15.82
CA LEU A 370 -7.54 -21.46 15.38
C LEU A 370 -9.06 -21.49 15.26
N ILE A 371 -9.78 -20.84 16.18
CA ILE A 371 -11.25 -20.72 16.08
C ILE A 371 -11.65 -19.85 14.87
N ALA A 372 -10.92 -18.76 14.59
CA ALA A 372 -11.14 -17.95 13.40
C ALA A 372 -10.89 -18.74 12.10
N LEU A 373 -9.83 -19.59 12.08
CA LEU A 373 -9.59 -20.50 10.96
C LEU A 373 -10.73 -21.51 10.80
N LYS A 374 -11.17 -22.17 11.90
CA LYS A 374 -12.31 -23.09 11.90
C LYS A 374 -13.56 -22.45 11.33
N THR A 375 -13.90 -21.24 11.80
CA THR A 375 -15.07 -20.50 11.31
C THR A 375 -14.96 -20.23 9.82
N THR A 376 -13.78 -19.84 9.35
CA THR A 376 -13.53 -19.58 7.94
C THR A 376 -13.71 -20.83 7.08
N ILE A 377 -13.06 -21.95 7.43
CA ILE A 377 -13.14 -23.17 6.60
C ILE A 377 -14.53 -23.77 6.59
N ARG A 378 -15.36 -23.52 7.61
CA ARG A 378 -16.78 -23.92 7.67
C ARG A 378 -17.62 -23.20 6.62
N GLU A 379 -17.26 -21.98 6.20
CA GLU A 379 -17.98 -21.23 5.16
C GLU A 379 -17.61 -21.65 3.72
N LEU A 380 -16.44 -22.27 3.52
CA LEU A 380 -15.95 -22.62 2.18
C LEU A 380 -16.89 -23.58 1.39
N PRO A 381 -17.50 -24.61 1.99
CA PRO A 381 -18.49 -25.45 1.29
C PRO A 381 -19.69 -24.63 0.76
N SER A 382 -20.22 -23.70 1.56
CA SER A 382 -21.34 -22.85 1.14
C SER A 382 -20.96 -21.97 -0.06
N ILE A 383 -19.74 -21.40 -0.08
CA ILE A 383 -19.22 -20.65 -1.22
C ILE A 383 -19.07 -21.58 -2.44
N LYS A 384 -18.57 -22.78 -2.24
CA LYS A 384 -18.35 -23.76 -3.30
C LYS A 384 -19.66 -24.20 -3.94
N ASP A 385 -20.71 -24.42 -3.14
CA ASP A 385 -22.04 -24.81 -3.62
C ASP A 385 -22.65 -23.73 -4.54
N GLU A 386 -22.44 -22.44 -4.23
CA GLU A 386 -22.91 -21.34 -5.09
C GLU A 386 -22.19 -21.29 -6.46
N LEU A 387 -21.00 -21.87 -6.57
CA LEU A 387 -20.21 -21.94 -7.80
C LEU A 387 -20.44 -23.25 -8.59
N CYS A 388 -21.09 -24.25 -8.01
CA CYS A 388 -21.14 -25.63 -8.53
C CYS A 388 -21.69 -25.76 -9.97
N ASN A 389 -22.61 -24.90 -10.39
CA ASN A 389 -23.28 -24.98 -11.69
C ASN A 389 -22.95 -23.81 -12.63
N ILE A 390 -21.84 -23.12 -12.38
CA ILE A 390 -21.40 -21.99 -13.18
C ILE A 390 -20.36 -22.47 -14.17
N ASP A 391 -20.64 -22.25 -15.47
CA ASP A 391 -19.73 -22.64 -16.57
C ASP A 391 -18.90 -21.42 -17.05
N THR A 392 -18.06 -20.91 -16.19
CA THR A 392 -17.12 -19.81 -16.51
C THR A 392 -15.72 -20.22 -16.11
N PRO A 393 -14.73 -20.19 -17.02
CA PRO A 393 -13.40 -20.76 -16.77
C PRO A 393 -12.75 -20.32 -15.46
N LEU A 394 -12.71 -19.02 -15.19
CA LEU A 394 -12.09 -18.49 -13.99
C LEU A 394 -12.85 -18.87 -12.70
N LEU A 395 -14.19 -18.91 -12.74
CA LEU A 395 -15.00 -19.34 -11.59
C LEU A 395 -14.87 -20.85 -11.36
N ASN A 396 -14.68 -21.65 -12.43
CA ASN A 396 -14.38 -23.07 -12.33
C ASN A 396 -12.98 -23.34 -11.74
N GLU A 397 -11.98 -22.52 -12.06
CA GLU A 397 -10.66 -22.57 -11.42
C GLU A 397 -10.78 -22.30 -9.91
N ILE A 398 -11.56 -21.30 -9.52
CA ILE A 398 -11.84 -20.98 -8.11
C ILE A 398 -12.57 -22.17 -7.44
N TYR A 399 -13.64 -22.67 -8.05
CA TYR A 399 -14.38 -23.82 -7.54
C TYR A 399 -13.48 -25.03 -7.26
N SER A 400 -12.57 -25.33 -8.20
CA SER A 400 -11.66 -26.48 -8.11
C SER A 400 -10.60 -26.31 -7.03
N SER A 401 -10.23 -25.09 -6.68
CA SER A 401 -9.21 -24.78 -5.66
C SER A 401 -9.78 -24.67 -4.23
N LEU A 402 -11.11 -24.65 -4.09
CA LEU A 402 -11.76 -24.72 -2.78
C LEU A 402 -11.83 -26.18 -2.34
N ASP A 403 -10.81 -26.58 -1.60
CA ASP A 403 -10.67 -27.93 -1.05
C ASP A 403 -11.66 -28.21 0.10
N ASP A 404 -11.83 -29.50 0.41
CA ASP A 404 -12.49 -29.94 1.63
C ASP A 404 -11.50 -29.93 2.81
N PHE A 405 -11.87 -29.22 3.87
CA PHE A 405 -11.11 -29.10 5.10
C PHE A 405 -11.85 -29.69 6.31
N SER A 406 -12.80 -30.60 6.08
CA SER A 406 -13.62 -31.23 7.13
C SER A 406 -12.79 -31.90 8.23
N GLU A 407 -11.68 -32.56 7.87
CA GLU A 407 -10.76 -33.15 8.85
C GLU A 407 -10.09 -32.09 9.73
N LEU A 408 -9.65 -30.97 9.13
CA LEU A 408 -9.04 -29.87 9.85
C LEU A 408 -10.07 -29.16 10.74
N GLU A 409 -11.28 -28.94 10.24
CA GLU A 409 -12.39 -28.41 11.04
C GLU A 409 -12.65 -29.30 12.26
N ALA A 410 -12.78 -30.64 12.05
CA ALA A 410 -13.01 -31.58 13.12
C ALA A 410 -11.85 -31.61 14.15
N LEU A 411 -10.60 -31.51 13.70
CA LEU A 411 -9.45 -31.43 14.59
C LEU A 411 -9.56 -30.21 15.54
N ILE A 412 -9.82 -29.02 14.99
CA ILE A 412 -9.91 -27.79 15.79
C ILE A 412 -11.18 -27.82 16.67
N GLU A 413 -12.32 -28.27 16.12
CA GLU A 413 -13.58 -28.39 16.83
C GLU A 413 -13.45 -29.30 18.06
N ASN A 414 -12.75 -30.43 17.94
CA ASN A 414 -12.61 -31.39 19.04
C ASN A 414 -11.54 -30.98 20.06
N SER A 415 -10.53 -30.22 19.66
CA SER A 415 -9.38 -29.90 20.51
C SER A 415 -9.50 -28.57 21.27
N ILE A 416 -10.03 -27.51 20.65
CA ILE A 416 -9.98 -26.14 21.20
C ILE A 416 -11.37 -25.74 21.70
N VAL A 417 -11.45 -25.07 22.85
CA VAL A 417 -12.69 -24.50 23.40
C VAL A 417 -13.22 -23.38 22.50
N GLU A 418 -14.53 -23.13 22.52
CA GLU A 418 -15.16 -22.09 21.68
C GLU A 418 -14.68 -20.67 22.00
N GLU A 419 -14.43 -20.36 23.26
CA GLU A 419 -13.95 -19.08 23.75
C GLU A 419 -12.58 -19.23 24.44
N PRO A 420 -11.50 -19.45 23.68
CA PRO A 420 -10.18 -19.65 24.26
C PRO A 420 -9.64 -18.36 24.89
N PRO A 421 -8.84 -18.46 25.94
CA PRO A 421 -8.16 -17.32 26.54
C PRO A 421 -7.22 -16.65 25.51
N PHE A 422 -6.87 -15.41 25.79
CA PHE A 422 -5.95 -14.67 24.91
C PHE A 422 -4.52 -15.26 24.96
N THR A 423 -4.08 -15.63 26.16
CA THR A 423 -2.73 -16.16 26.41
C THR A 423 -2.77 -17.68 26.42
N ILE A 424 -1.91 -18.32 25.65
CA ILE A 424 -1.85 -19.81 25.51
C ILE A 424 -1.32 -20.54 26.76
N THR A 425 -0.78 -19.81 27.75
CA THR A 425 -0.24 -20.35 29.00
C THR A 425 -1.18 -20.20 30.19
N ASP A 426 -2.33 -19.54 30.01
CA ASP A 426 -3.26 -19.28 31.14
C ASP A 426 -4.16 -20.47 31.51
N GLY A 427 -4.14 -21.54 30.71
CA GLY A 427 -5.01 -22.70 30.87
C GLY A 427 -6.40 -22.50 30.23
N ASP A 428 -7.27 -23.52 30.38
CA ASP A 428 -8.63 -23.55 29.81
C ASP A 428 -8.70 -23.38 28.30
N LEU A 429 -7.70 -23.94 27.60
CA LEU A 429 -7.55 -23.85 26.15
C LEU A 429 -8.12 -25.09 25.43
N ILE A 430 -7.99 -26.27 26.04
CA ILE A 430 -8.34 -27.56 25.46
C ILE A 430 -9.71 -28.03 25.90
N LYS A 431 -10.51 -28.50 24.92
CA LYS A 431 -11.86 -29.04 25.18
C LYS A 431 -11.83 -30.26 26.08
N PRO A 432 -12.79 -30.40 27.02
CA PRO A 432 -13.01 -31.64 27.76
C PRO A 432 -13.27 -32.81 26.80
N GLY A 433 -12.68 -33.96 27.08
CA GLY A 433 -12.79 -35.14 26.25
C GLY A 433 -11.70 -35.31 25.21
N TYR A 434 -10.81 -34.34 25.03
CA TYR A 434 -9.70 -34.44 24.08
C TYR A 434 -8.51 -35.26 24.62
N SER A 435 -8.21 -35.11 25.93
CA SER A 435 -7.10 -35.83 26.59
C SER A 435 -7.58 -36.41 27.92
N GLU A 436 -7.52 -37.75 28.04
CA GLU A 436 -7.88 -38.45 29.28
C GLU A 436 -7.00 -38.02 30.46
N GLU A 437 -5.69 -37.76 30.25
CA GLU A 437 -4.78 -37.31 31.28
C GLU A 437 -5.18 -35.92 31.79
N LEU A 438 -5.49 -35.01 30.88
CA LEU A 438 -5.92 -33.65 31.23
C LEU A 438 -7.25 -33.67 31.99
N ASP A 439 -8.22 -34.43 31.53
CA ASP A 439 -9.55 -34.52 32.14
C ASP A 439 -9.47 -35.12 33.54
N SER A 440 -8.65 -36.15 33.74
CA SER A 440 -8.45 -36.76 35.06
C SER A 440 -7.80 -35.79 36.07
N LEU A 441 -6.85 -34.98 35.61
CA LEU A 441 -6.24 -33.93 36.44
C LEU A 441 -7.23 -32.80 36.77
N LYS A 442 -8.02 -32.34 35.79
CA LYS A 442 -9.07 -31.35 36.00
C LYS A 442 -10.13 -31.81 36.99
N LEU A 443 -10.54 -33.10 36.89
CA LEU A 443 -11.46 -33.70 37.84
C LEU A 443 -10.87 -33.74 39.23
N SER A 444 -9.62 -34.15 39.38
CA SER A 444 -8.91 -34.19 40.70
C SER A 444 -8.83 -32.81 41.36
N ILE A 445 -8.60 -31.76 40.58
CA ILE A 445 -8.62 -30.37 41.10
C ILE A 445 -10.03 -29.95 41.50
N LYS A 446 -11.03 -30.30 40.68
CA LYS A 446 -12.45 -29.99 40.97
C LYS A 446 -12.86 -30.60 42.30
N ASP A 447 -12.56 -31.91 42.48
CA ASP A 447 -12.85 -32.61 43.72
C ASP A 447 -12.12 -31.99 44.94
N ALA A 448 -10.86 -31.59 44.74
CA ALA A 448 -10.09 -30.89 45.79
C ALA A 448 -10.68 -29.51 46.15
N LYS A 449 -11.08 -28.72 45.17
CA LYS A 449 -11.72 -27.41 45.36
C LYS A 449 -13.10 -27.52 46.01
N GLU A 450 -13.90 -28.52 45.62
CA GLU A 450 -15.19 -28.83 46.26
C GLU A 450 -14.97 -29.25 47.74
N TRP A 451 -13.96 -30.07 47.99
CA TRP A 451 -13.57 -30.44 49.35
C TRP A 451 -13.20 -29.25 50.20
N ILE A 452 -12.36 -28.30 49.64
CA ILE A 452 -11.96 -27.06 50.34
C ILE A 452 -13.20 -26.15 50.59
N THR A 453 -14.10 -26.02 49.63
CA THR A 453 -15.33 -25.22 49.76
C THR A 453 -16.24 -25.81 50.85
N GLY A 454 -16.37 -27.15 50.92
CA GLY A 454 -17.11 -27.86 51.95
C GLY A 454 -16.43 -27.88 53.30
N LEU A 455 -15.14 -27.54 53.39
CA LEU A 455 -14.36 -27.54 54.63
C LEU A 455 -14.91 -26.55 55.68
N GLU A 456 -15.34 -25.39 55.21
CA GLU A 456 -15.90 -24.35 56.09
C GLU A 456 -17.12 -24.87 56.87
N THR A 457 -18.03 -25.56 56.22
CA THR A 457 -19.22 -26.14 56.86
C THR A 457 -18.83 -27.27 57.78
N ARG A 458 -17.99 -28.21 57.34
CA ARG A 458 -17.53 -29.30 58.17
C ARG A 458 -16.79 -28.87 59.44
N GLU A 459 -15.93 -27.89 59.29
CA GLU A 459 -15.17 -27.35 60.44
C GLU A 459 -16.02 -26.49 61.41
N LYS A 460 -17.07 -25.82 60.89
CA LYS A 460 -18.06 -25.17 61.75
C LYS A 460 -18.83 -26.18 62.59
N GLU A 461 -19.26 -27.29 62.00
CA GLU A 461 -19.95 -28.39 62.69
C GLU A 461 -19.02 -29.10 63.67
N ARG A 462 -17.78 -29.40 63.29
CA ARG A 462 -16.80 -30.09 64.11
C ARG A 462 -16.38 -29.27 65.33
N THR A 463 -16.11 -27.98 65.13
CA THR A 463 -15.54 -27.11 66.16
C THR A 463 -16.60 -26.33 66.97
N GLY A 464 -17.83 -26.21 66.45
CA GLY A 464 -18.85 -25.35 67.01
C GLY A 464 -18.62 -23.84 66.77
N ILE A 465 -17.59 -23.45 66.06
CA ILE A 465 -17.23 -22.05 65.80
C ILE A 465 -18.06 -21.49 64.65
N LYS A 466 -19.14 -20.79 64.93
CA LYS A 466 -20.06 -20.27 63.94
C LYS A 466 -19.46 -19.24 62.94
N ASN A 467 -18.43 -18.52 63.39
CA ASN A 467 -17.77 -17.43 62.60
C ASN A 467 -16.49 -17.88 61.92
N LEU A 468 -16.20 -19.18 61.90
CA LEU A 468 -15.08 -19.73 61.13
C LEU A 468 -15.29 -19.48 59.63
N LYS A 469 -14.23 -19.01 58.97
CA LYS A 469 -14.21 -18.82 57.49
C LYS A 469 -12.98 -19.48 56.90
N VAL A 470 -13.15 -20.08 55.74
CA VAL A 470 -12.05 -20.55 54.90
C VAL A 470 -11.75 -19.47 53.84
N GLY A 471 -10.50 -19.04 53.75
CA GLY A 471 -10.08 -17.98 52.81
C GLY A 471 -8.79 -18.38 52.07
N PHE A 472 -8.49 -17.66 51.02
CA PHE A 472 -7.28 -17.82 50.21
C PHE A 472 -6.47 -16.52 50.18
N ASN A 473 -5.16 -16.60 50.26
CA ASN A 473 -4.24 -15.49 50.08
C ASN A 473 -3.08 -15.92 49.19
N LYS A 474 -2.73 -15.13 48.19
CA LYS A 474 -1.65 -15.44 47.20
C LYS A 474 -0.28 -15.73 47.90
N VAL A 475 0.00 -15.14 49.06
CA VAL A 475 1.29 -15.32 49.76
C VAL A 475 1.26 -16.53 50.70
N PHE A 476 0.12 -16.79 51.32
CA PHE A 476 0.00 -17.80 52.43
C PHE A 476 -0.84 -19.01 52.01
N GLY A 477 -1.48 -19.01 50.84
CA GLY A 477 -2.39 -20.05 50.39
C GLY A 477 -3.74 -20.04 51.11
N TYR A 478 -4.36 -21.24 51.19
CA TYR A 478 -5.63 -21.43 51.91
C TYR A 478 -5.43 -21.41 53.41
N TYR A 479 -6.37 -20.82 54.13
CA TYR A 479 -6.33 -20.71 55.57
C TYR A 479 -7.74 -20.74 56.18
N ILE A 480 -7.81 -21.14 57.43
CA ILE A 480 -9.01 -21.07 58.26
C ILE A 480 -8.86 -19.83 59.18
N ASP A 481 -9.79 -18.89 59.03
CA ASP A 481 -9.80 -17.64 59.78
C ASP A 481 -10.73 -17.74 61.00
N ILE A 482 -10.18 -17.54 62.20
CA ILE A 482 -10.91 -17.66 63.45
C ILE A 482 -10.70 -16.40 64.28
N SER A 483 -11.80 -15.81 64.82
CA SER A 483 -11.74 -14.66 65.70
C SER A 483 -11.10 -15.00 67.06
N LYS A 484 -10.38 -14.06 67.63
CA LYS A 484 -9.68 -14.24 68.93
C LYS A 484 -10.59 -14.69 70.07
N SER A 485 -11.87 -14.34 70.03
CA SER A 485 -12.87 -14.77 70.96
C SER A 485 -13.10 -16.29 70.98
N ASN A 486 -12.79 -16.97 69.90
CA ASN A 486 -13.05 -18.40 69.75
C ASN A 486 -11.77 -19.28 69.83
N LEU A 487 -10.61 -18.70 70.21
CA LEU A 487 -9.36 -19.45 70.36
C LEU A 487 -9.43 -20.64 71.33
N PRO A 488 -10.19 -20.63 72.42
CA PRO A 488 -10.29 -21.79 73.27
C PRO A 488 -10.99 -23.02 72.67
N LEU A 489 -11.71 -22.80 71.52
CA LEU A 489 -12.42 -23.83 70.80
C LEU A 489 -11.61 -24.37 69.62
N VAL A 490 -10.40 -23.89 69.40
CA VAL A 490 -9.54 -24.30 68.29
C VAL A 490 -8.97 -25.69 68.61
N PRO A 491 -9.16 -26.67 67.71
CA PRO A 491 -8.62 -28.02 67.91
C PRO A 491 -7.08 -28.09 67.85
N ASP A 492 -6.47 -29.06 68.51
CA ASP A 492 -5.01 -29.22 68.58
C ASP A 492 -4.35 -29.54 67.22
N ASP A 493 -5.12 -30.04 66.23
CA ASP A 493 -4.67 -30.34 64.89
C ASP A 493 -4.55 -29.09 63.99
N TYR A 494 -4.97 -27.91 64.47
CA TYR A 494 -4.82 -26.67 63.76
C TYR A 494 -3.43 -26.07 63.97
N ILE A 495 -2.73 -25.92 62.84
CA ILE A 495 -1.39 -25.30 62.84
C ILE A 495 -1.55 -23.79 62.57
N ARG A 496 -1.12 -22.94 63.55
CA ARG A 496 -1.21 -21.52 63.43
C ARG A 496 -0.21 -20.99 62.36
N LYS A 497 -0.72 -20.24 61.38
CA LYS A 497 0.05 -19.67 60.25
C LYS A 497 0.29 -18.16 60.41
N GLN A 498 -0.69 -17.41 60.90
CA GLN A 498 -0.59 -15.96 61.05
C GLN A 498 -1.51 -15.42 62.14
N THR A 499 -1.00 -14.47 62.96
CA THR A 499 -1.79 -13.72 63.92
C THR A 499 -2.10 -12.34 63.44
N LEU A 500 -3.39 -11.96 63.36
CA LEU A 500 -3.89 -10.64 63.01
C LEU A 500 -4.42 -9.90 64.23
N VAL A 501 -4.83 -8.63 64.05
CA VAL A 501 -5.32 -7.80 65.19
C VAL A 501 -6.54 -8.43 65.84
N ASN A 502 -7.52 -8.93 65.07
CA ASN A 502 -8.80 -9.47 65.56
C ASN A 502 -8.97 -10.97 65.37
N ASN A 503 -8.20 -11.62 64.49
CA ASN A 503 -8.32 -13.00 64.08
C ASN A 503 -6.97 -13.71 64.10
N GLU A 504 -7.01 -15.05 64.11
CA GLU A 504 -5.85 -15.88 63.84
C GLU A 504 -6.16 -16.82 62.65
N ARG A 505 -5.14 -17.04 61.80
CA ARG A 505 -5.20 -17.90 60.63
C ARG A 505 -4.52 -19.23 60.93
N TYR A 506 -5.23 -20.28 60.58
CA TYR A 506 -4.80 -21.66 60.81
C TYR A 506 -4.80 -22.45 59.53
N ILE A 507 -4.06 -23.57 59.52
CA ILE A 507 -4.07 -24.58 58.46
C ILE A 507 -4.15 -25.97 59.13
N THR A 508 -4.85 -26.88 58.48
CA THR A 508 -4.81 -28.30 58.87
C THR A 508 -3.91 -29.08 57.91
N PRO A 509 -3.35 -30.23 58.34
CA PRO A 509 -2.57 -31.10 57.46
C PRO A 509 -3.32 -31.48 56.16
N GLU A 510 -4.62 -31.80 56.28
CA GLU A 510 -5.47 -32.13 55.14
C GLU A 510 -5.65 -30.94 54.16
N LEU A 511 -5.91 -29.74 54.72
CA LEU A 511 -6.02 -28.53 53.89
C LEU A 511 -4.73 -28.26 53.15
N LYS A 512 -3.56 -28.44 53.82
CA LYS A 512 -2.25 -28.26 53.22
C LYS A 512 -1.98 -29.31 52.09
N GLU A 513 -2.39 -30.55 52.28
CA GLU A 513 -2.29 -31.59 51.26
C GLU A 513 -3.15 -31.24 50.01
N LYS A 514 -4.41 -30.87 50.23
CA LYS A 514 -5.32 -30.44 49.15
C LYS A 514 -4.88 -29.19 48.47
N GLU A 515 -4.35 -28.22 49.18
CA GLU A 515 -3.74 -27.00 48.62
C GLU A 515 -2.54 -27.34 47.74
N SER A 516 -1.63 -28.19 48.21
CA SER A 516 -0.44 -28.59 47.44
C SER A 516 -0.86 -29.32 46.15
N LEU A 517 -1.89 -30.16 46.23
CA LEU A 517 -2.45 -30.85 45.08
C LEU A 517 -3.03 -29.87 44.06
N VAL A 518 -3.83 -28.91 44.49
CA VAL A 518 -4.43 -27.91 43.61
C VAL A 518 -3.35 -27.06 42.90
N LEU A 519 -2.39 -26.51 43.67
CA LEU A 519 -1.36 -25.64 43.11
C LEU A 519 -0.40 -26.38 42.16
N SER A 520 0.00 -27.60 42.51
CA SER A 520 0.88 -28.38 41.63
C SER A 520 0.17 -28.88 40.39
N ALA A 521 -1.10 -29.26 40.52
CA ALA A 521 -1.87 -29.71 39.39
C ALA A 521 -2.31 -28.59 38.42
N GLU A 522 -2.59 -27.37 38.93
CA GLU A 522 -2.84 -26.22 38.03
C GLU A 522 -1.63 -25.92 37.16
N ALA A 523 -0.43 -25.87 37.69
CA ALA A 523 0.79 -25.67 36.93
C ALA A 523 1.00 -26.82 35.92
N LYS A 524 0.70 -28.08 36.30
CA LYS A 524 0.83 -29.22 35.41
C LYS A 524 -0.23 -29.18 34.30
N ILE A 525 -1.47 -28.81 34.60
CA ILE A 525 -2.55 -28.64 33.60
C ILE A 525 -2.15 -27.61 32.55
N ASN A 526 -1.73 -26.41 32.97
CA ASN A 526 -1.33 -25.35 32.03
C ASN A 526 -0.20 -25.83 31.09
N ASN A 527 0.78 -26.56 31.62
CA ASN A 527 1.84 -27.14 30.80
C ASN A 527 1.33 -28.18 29.80
N ILE A 528 0.45 -29.09 30.25
CA ILE A 528 -0.11 -30.14 29.38
C ILE A 528 -0.97 -29.47 28.28
N GLU A 529 -1.82 -28.50 28.65
CA GLU A 529 -2.63 -27.78 27.66
C GLU A 529 -1.77 -27.04 26.63
N TYR A 530 -0.68 -26.42 27.08
CA TYR A 530 0.28 -25.76 26.20
C TYR A 530 0.94 -26.74 25.22
N GLU A 531 1.38 -27.92 25.69
CA GLU A 531 2.00 -28.91 24.81
C GLU A 531 0.96 -29.49 23.83
N ILE A 532 -0.26 -29.81 24.28
CA ILE A 532 -1.35 -30.29 23.42
C ILE A 532 -1.64 -29.21 22.35
N PHE A 533 -1.70 -27.96 22.73
CA PHE A 533 -1.94 -26.88 21.77
C PHE A 533 -0.83 -26.78 20.71
N LYS A 534 0.43 -26.97 21.10
CA LYS A 534 1.55 -27.02 20.15
C LYS A 534 1.42 -28.20 19.17
N GLU A 535 1.00 -29.36 19.65
CA GLU A 535 0.76 -30.54 18.80
C GLU A 535 -0.39 -30.30 17.82
N VAL A 536 -1.53 -29.76 18.29
CA VAL A 536 -2.65 -29.40 17.43
C VAL A 536 -2.23 -28.40 16.35
N ARG A 537 -1.49 -27.35 16.74
CA ARG A 537 -0.97 -26.36 15.81
C ARG A 537 -0.02 -26.97 14.78
N ALA A 538 0.90 -27.85 15.19
CA ALA A 538 1.81 -28.54 14.29
C ALA A 538 1.07 -29.48 13.31
N SER A 539 -0.03 -30.11 13.75
CA SER A 539 -0.86 -30.97 12.90
C SER A 539 -1.56 -30.25 11.75
N ILE A 540 -1.54 -28.91 11.73
CA ILE A 540 -2.10 -28.09 10.64
C ILE A 540 -1.10 -27.94 9.48
N GLU A 541 0.19 -28.17 9.69
CA GLU A 541 1.24 -28.00 8.68
C GLU A 541 0.95 -28.65 7.31
N PRO A 542 0.46 -29.91 7.22
CA PRO A 542 0.15 -30.54 5.94
C PRO A 542 -0.91 -29.81 5.10
N TYR A 543 -1.71 -28.94 5.73
CA TYR A 543 -2.78 -28.19 5.07
C TYR A 543 -2.33 -26.81 4.55
N PHE A 544 -1.12 -26.32 4.88
CA PHE A 544 -0.70 -24.95 4.56
C PHE A 544 -0.80 -24.63 3.07
N ALA A 545 -0.25 -25.47 2.19
CA ALA A 545 -0.30 -25.21 0.75
C ALA A 545 -1.74 -25.18 0.20
N ARG A 546 -2.63 -26.02 0.76
CA ARG A 546 -4.06 -26.03 0.40
C ARG A 546 -4.77 -24.80 0.91
N LEU A 547 -4.50 -24.37 2.15
CA LEU A 547 -5.04 -23.16 2.75
C LEU A 547 -4.59 -21.91 1.98
N GLN A 548 -3.32 -21.83 1.57
CA GLN A 548 -2.82 -20.72 0.75
C GLN A 548 -3.51 -20.63 -0.61
N ARG A 549 -3.73 -21.76 -1.30
CA ARG A 549 -4.48 -21.78 -2.56
C ARG A 549 -5.93 -21.35 -2.35
N ALA A 550 -6.60 -21.89 -1.34
CA ALA A 550 -7.98 -21.53 -1.02
C ALA A 550 -8.09 -20.03 -0.66
N SER A 551 -7.15 -19.46 0.11
CA SER A 551 -7.16 -18.04 0.46
C SER A 551 -7.00 -17.14 -0.75
N ALA A 552 -6.10 -17.49 -1.68
CA ALA A 552 -5.93 -16.75 -2.94
C ALA A 552 -7.21 -16.79 -3.79
N SER A 553 -7.88 -17.93 -3.86
CA SER A 553 -9.13 -18.12 -4.61
C SER A 553 -10.31 -17.37 -3.98
N VAL A 554 -10.42 -17.38 -2.66
CA VAL A 554 -11.42 -16.60 -1.93
C VAL A 554 -11.18 -15.09 -2.11
N ALA A 555 -9.91 -14.64 -2.05
CA ALA A 555 -9.56 -13.25 -2.31
C ALA A 555 -9.95 -12.82 -3.74
N LEU A 556 -9.67 -13.68 -4.73
CA LEU A 556 -10.06 -13.44 -6.12
C LEU A 556 -11.57 -13.36 -6.30
N LEU A 557 -12.31 -14.32 -5.71
CA LEU A 557 -13.77 -14.33 -5.74
C LEU A 557 -14.37 -13.08 -5.10
N ASP A 558 -13.82 -12.63 -3.97
CA ASP A 558 -14.25 -11.42 -3.27
C ASP A 558 -14.05 -10.18 -4.15
N VAL A 559 -12.91 -10.07 -4.85
CA VAL A 559 -12.66 -8.98 -5.81
C VAL A 559 -13.64 -9.04 -6.98
N LEU A 560 -13.84 -10.20 -7.62
CA LEU A 560 -14.77 -10.34 -8.73
C LEU A 560 -16.20 -10.01 -8.31
N THR A 561 -16.60 -10.43 -7.12
CA THR A 561 -17.90 -10.11 -6.52
C THR A 561 -18.06 -8.62 -6.25
N SER A 562 -17.00 -7.96 -5.74
CA SER A 562 -16.94 -6.52 -5.53
C SER A 562 -17.12 -5.74 -6.84
N LEU A 563 -16.40 -6.15 -7.90
CA LEU A 563 -16.52 -5.53 -9.24
C LEU A 563 -17.92 -5.71 -9.83
N ALA A 564 -18.52 -6.89 -9.65
CA ALA A 564 -19.90 -7.18 -10.09
C ALA A 564 -20.94 -6.38 -9.31
N ASP A 565 -20.76 -6.19 -7.99
CA ASP A 565 -21.66 -5.36 -7.17
C ASP A 565 -21.60 -3.89 -7.62
N VAL A 566 -20.41 -3.35 -7.83
CA VAL A 566 -20.19 -1.99 -8.35
C VAL A 566 -20.84 -1.84 -9.74
N ALA A 567 -20.60 -2.80 -10.64
CA ALA A 567 -21.17 -2.77 -11.99
C ALA A 567 -22.71 -2.74 -11.96
N SER A 568 -23.31 -3.61 -11.18
CA SER A 568 -24.79 -3.67 -11.01
C SER A 568 -25.37 -2.42 -10.38
N ARG A 569 -24.69 -1.86 -9.38
CA ARG A 569 -25.16 -0.70 -8.61
C ARG A 569 -25.14 0.59 -9.42
N TYR A 570 -24.08 0.80 -10.22
CA TYR A 570 -23.85 2.05 -10.95
C TYR A 570 -24.07 1.95 -12.46
N GLY A 571 -24.63 0.84 -12.93
CA GLY A 571 -24.97 0.63 -14.34
C GLY A 571 -23.73 0.69 -15.24
N TYR A 572 -22.63 0.04 -14.84
CA TYR A 572 -21.44 -0.09 -15.67
C TYR A 572 -21.60 -1.22 -16.66
N VAL A 573 -20.95 -1.10 -17.82
CA VAL A 573 -21.08 -2.05 -18.93
C VAL A 573 -19.78 -2.83 -19.14
N LYS A 574 -19.89 -4.05 -19.67
CA LYS A 574 -18.75 -4.87 -20.06
C LYS A 574 -18.03 -4.23 -21.23
N PRO A 575 -16.72 -3.89 -21.12
CA PRO A 575 -15.94 -3.41 -22.25
C PRO A 575 -15.55 -4.59 -23.17
N ILE A 576 -15.37 -4.31 -24.46
CA ILE A 576 -14.67 -5.19 -25.39
C ILE A 576 -13.18 -4.87 -25.28
N VAL A 577 -12.36 -5.86 -24.95
CA VAL A 577 -10.91 -5.69 -24.84
C VAL A 577 -10.20 -6.65 -25.81
N ASP A 578 -9.32 -6.11 -26.65
CA ASP A 578 -8.54 -6.85 -27.63
C ASP A 578 -7.12 -6.27 -27.81
N ASP A 579 -6.37 -6.78 -28.78
CA ASP A 579 -5.02 -6.31 -29.10
C ASP A 579 -4.99 -5.20 -30.17
N SER A 580 -6.14 -4.59 -30.49
CA SER A 580 -6.22 -3.47 -31.42
C SER A 580 -5.56 -2.21 -30.87
N SER A 581 -5.45 -1.17 -31.69
CA SER A 581 -4.97 0.15 -31.26
C SER A 581 -6.10 1.13 -30.94
N VAL A 582 -7.36 0.67 -30.93
CA VAL A 582 -8.53 1.55 -30.79
C VAL A 582 -8.89 1.75 -29.31
N ILE A 583 -9.24 2.96 -28.94
CA ILE A 583 -9.95 3.31 -27.72
C ILE A 583 -11.21 4.06 -28.14
N ASP A 584 -12.35 3.36 -28.18
CA ASP A 584 -13.67 3.93 -28.48
C ASP A 584 -14.58 3.82 -27.29
N ILE A 585 -14.85 4.93 -26.64
CA ILE A 585 -15.71 5.05 -25.46
C ILE A 585 -16.89 5.93 -25.80
N LYS A 586 -18.11 5.41 -25.65
CA LYS A 586 -19.37 6.16 -25.87
C LYS A 586 -19.94 6.57 -24.53
N GLU A 587 -20.25 7.86 -24.39
CA GLU A 587 -20.86 8.45 -23.20
C GLU A 587 -20.19 8.00 -21.90
N GLY A 588 -18.84 8.11 -21.88
CA GLY A 588 -18.04 7.79 -20.70
C GLY A 588 -18.30 8.76 -19.55
N ARG A 589 -18.19 8.26 -18.32
CA ARG A 589 -18.36 9.00 -17.06
C ARG A 589 -17.15 8.80 -16.17
N HIS A 590 -16.85 9.77 -15.32
CA HIS A 590 -15.74 9.64 -14.35
C HIS A 590 -16.26 8.98 -13.07
N PRO A 591 -15.82 7.75 -12.73
CA PRO A 591 -16.45 6.96 -11.67
C PRO A 591 -16.44 7.64 -10.30
N ALA A 592 -15.32 8.23 -9.88
CA ALA A 592 -15.23 8.89 -8.59
C ALA A 592 -16.00 10.22 -8.55
N VAL A 593 -15.92 11.05 -9.61
CA VAL A 593 -16.61 12.34 -9.66
C VAL A 593 -18.13 12.13 -9.73
N GLU A 594 -18.62 11.16 -10.51
CA GLU A 594 -20.04 10.82 -10.61
C GLU A 594 -20.63 10.47 -9.23
N GLN A 595 -19.92 9.68 -8.42
CA GLN A 595 -20.37 9.33 -7.08
C GLN A 595 -20.36 10.52 -6.11
N MET A 596 -19.43 11.47 -6.29
CA MET A 596 -19.35 12.67 -5.44
C MET A 596 -20.46 13.69 -5.71
N ILE A 597 -20.85 13.88 -6.98
CA ILE A 597 -21.88 14.87 -7.37
C ILE A 597 -23.29 14.29 -7.38
N GLY A 598 -23.42 12.96 -7.42
CA GLY A 598 -24.71 12.24 -7.45
C GLY A 598 -25.11 11.74 -8.85
N GLU A 599 -25.92 10.69 -8.86
CA GLU A 599 -26.38 10.04 -10.10
C GLU A 599 -27.14 11.02 -11.02
N GLY A 600 -26.85 10.94 -12.33
CA GLY A 600 -27.53 11.75 -13.35
C GLY A 600 -27.07 13.21 -13.46
N LEU A 601 -26.19 13.68 -12.58
CA LEU A 601 -25.65 15.04 -12.65
C LEU A 601 -24.34 15.15 -13.44
N PHE A 602 -23.67 14.02 -13.67
CA PHE A 602 -22.42 13.99 -14.44
C PHE A 602 -22.72 14.06 -15.95
N VAL A 603 -22.03 14.96 -16.66
CA VAL A 603 -22.14 15.07 -18.12
C VAL A 603 -21.19 14.09 -18.77
N SER A 604 -21.74 13.05 -19.39
CA SER A 604 -20.99 12.02 -20.09
C SER A 604 -20.33 12.54 -21.37
N ASN A 605 -19.20 11.96 -21.76
CA ASN A 605 -18.45 12.34 -22.94
C ASN A 605 -17.89 11.14 -23.71
N SER A 606 -17.92 11.19 -25.02
CA SER A 606 -17.39 10.14 -25.89
C SER A 606 -15.92 10.43 -26.25
N THR A 607 -15.13 9.37 -26.43
CA THR A 607 -13.71 9.45 -26.82
C THR A 607 -13.41 8.43 -27.89
N LEU A 608 -12.76 8.86 -28.97
CA LEU A 608 -12.23 7.97 -30.00
C LEU A 608 -10.76 8.31 -30.25
N LEU A 609 -9.88 7.35 -29.98
CA LEU A 609 -8.44 7.39 -30.25
C LEU A 609 -8.04 6.12 -31.00
N ASP A 610 -7.15 6.27 -31.98
CA ASP A 610 -6.50 5.16 -32.70
C ASP A 610 -5.08 5.59 -33.12
N THR A 611 -4.28 4.70 -33.66
CA THR A 611 -2.93 5.02 -34.15
C THR A 611 -2.87 5.45 -35.59
N VAL A 612 -4.02 5.57 -36.29
CA VAL A 612 -4.08 5.85 -37.73
C VAL A 612 -4.71 7.20 -38.03
N SER A 613 -5.93 7.41 -37.58
CA SER A 613 -6.73 8.58 -37.95
C SER A 613 -6.90 9.60 -36.85
N ARG A 614 -6.76 9.16 -35.58
CA ARG A 614 -7.00 9.99 -34.40
C ARG A 614 -6.00 9.65 -33.29
N SER A 615 -4.71 9.75 -33.59
CA SER A 615 -3.69 9.49 -32.55
C SER A 615 -3.49 10.65 -31.59
N MET A 616 -3.85 11.88 -31.97
CA MET A 616 -3.69 13.09 -31.17
C MET A 616 -5.00 13.86 -31.08
N LEU A 617 -5.50 14.09 -29.87
CA LEU A 617 -6.64 14.95 -29.59
C LEU A 617 -6.15 16.23 -28.89
N ILE A 618 -6.22 17.37 -29.57
CA ILE A 618 -5.93 18.67 -28.99
C ILE A 618 -7.22 19.22 -28.39
N ILE A 619 -7.23 19.39 -27.06
CA ILE A 619 -8.43 19.77 -26.31
C ILE A 619 -8.29 21.22 -25.85
N THR A 620 -9.10 22.12 -26.41
CA THR A 620 -9.10 23.54 -26.06
C THR A 620 -10.31 23.93 -25.22
N GLY A 621 -10.20 25.01 -24.48
CA GLY A 621 -11.29 25.56 -23.66
C GLY A 621 -10.76 26.17 -22.36
N PRO A 622 -11.62 26.90 -21.62
CA PRO A 622 -11.22 27.58 -20.40
C PRO A 622 -10.91 26.59 -19.26
N ASN A 623 -10.15 27.07 -18.27
CA ASN A 623 -9.99 26.31 -17.04
C ASN A 623 -11.33 26.19 -16.30
N MET A 624 -11.55 25.12 -15.56
CA MET A 624 -12.82 24.73 -14.93
C MET A 624 -13.90 24.24 -15.88
N SER A 625 -13.65 24.13 -17.19
CA SER A 625 -14.63 23.59 -18.15
C SER A 625 -14.77 22.08 -18.15
N GLY A 626 -13.86 21.36 -17.45
CA GLY A 626 -13.88 19.89 -17.36
C GLY A 626 -12.88 19.15 -18.26
N LYS A 627 -11.95 19.85 -18.95
CA LYS A 627 -10.90 19.23 -19.79
C LYS A 627 -10.12 18.13 -19.09
N SER A 628 -9.53 18.48 -17.93
CA SER A 628 -8.71 17.52 -17.14
C SER A 628 -9.53 16.36 -16.62
N THR A 629 -10.81 16.57 -16.24
CA THR A 629 -11.73 15.51 -15.82
C THR A 629 -12.04 14.56 -16.98
N TYR A 630 -12.26 15.08 -18.18
CA TYR A 630 -12.49 14.28 -19.39
C TYR A 630 -11.28 13.40 -19.75
N MET A 631 -10.08 13.95 -19.68
CA MET A 631 -8.86 13.17 -19.93
C MET A 631 -8.62 12.09 -18.87
N ARG A 632 -8.80 12.43 -17.58
CA ARG A 632 -8.70 11.47 -16.48
C ARG A 632 -9.72 10.36 -16.60
N GLN A 633 -10.97 10.70 -16.95
CA GLN A 633 -12.05 9.75 -17.20
C GLN A 633 -11.64 8.70 -18.23
N THR A 634 -11.07 9.13 -19.37
CA THR A 634 -10.62 8.22 -20.43
C THR A 634 -9.54 7.25 -19.92
N ALA A 635 -8.52 7.75 -19.20
CA ALA A 635 -7.48 6.89 -18.65
C ALA A 635 -8.01 5.93 -17.59
N ILE A 636 -8.91 6.38 -16.71
CA ILE A 636 -9.52 5.55 -15.67
C ILE A 636 -10.38 4.45 -16.29
N ILE A 637 -11.15 4.74 -17.34
CA ILE A 637 -11.94 3.73 -18.05
C ILE A 637 -11.03 2.66 -18.67
N VAL A 638 -9.92 3.05 -19.29
CA VAL A 638 -8.93 2.12 -19.84
C VAL A 638 -8.33 1.25 -18.72
N LEU A 639 -7.96 1.85 -17.59
CA LEU A 639 -7.45 1.12 -16.41
C LEU A 639 -8.47 0.14 -15.86
N MET A 640 -9.73 0.58 -15.68
CA MET A 640 -10.83 -0.28 -15.22
C MET A 640 -11.05 -1.48 -16.13
N ALA A 641 -11.04 -1.28 -17.44
CA ALA A 641 -11.15 -2.39 -18.40
C ALA A 641 -10.00 -3.39 -18.23
N GLN A 642 -8.76 -2.91 -18.08
CA GLN A 642 -7.58 -3.78 -17.99
C GLN A 642 -7.36 -4.44 -16.61
N ILE A 643 -8.06 -4.03 -15.58
CA ILE A 643 -8.13 -4.80 -14.33
C ILE A 643 -9.21 -5.90 -14.39
N GLY A 644 -10.05 -5.93 -15.45
CA GLY A 644 -11.19 -6.83 -15.59
C GLY A 644 -12.47 -6.32 -14.96
N SER A 645 -12.63 -4.99 -14.81
CA SER A 645 -13.86 -4.35 -14.32
C SER A 645 -14.75 -3.89 -15.46
N PHE A 646 -16.06 -3.89 -15.23
CA PHE A 646 -17.00 -3.14 -16.07
C PHE A 646 -16.73 -1.64 -15.91
N VAL A 647 -17.12 -0.86 -16.93
CA VAL A 647 -16.74 0.54 -17.09
C VAL A 647 -17.95 1.49 -17.14
N PRO A 648 -17.82 2.72 -16.62
CA PRO A 648 -18.88 3.72 -16.57
C PRO A 648 -19.11 4.39 -17.94
N CYS A 649 -19.76 3.72 -18.86
CA CYS A 649 -20.08 4.23 -20.20
C CYS A 649 -21.29 3.49 -20.79
N GLU A 650 -21.73 3.87 -21.99
CA GLU A 650 -22.74 3.12 -22.76
C GLU A 650 -22.12 1.98 -23.57
N HIS A 651 -20.92 2.20 -24.10
CA HIS A 651 -20.15 1.21 -24.85
C HIS A 651 -18.68 1.54 -24.77
N ALA A 652 -17.82 0.53 -24.64
CA ALA A 652 -16.37 0.67 -24.72
C ALA A 652 -15.74 -0.45 -25.55
N HIS A 653 -14.86 -0.06 -26.48
CA HIS A 653 -13.93 -0.95 -27.16
C HIS A 653 -12.51 -0.44 -26.93
N ILE A 654 -11.67 -1.25 -26.28
CA ILE A 654 -10.37 -0.82 -25.76
C ILE A 654 -9.31 -1.81 -26.21
N GLY A 655 -8.47 -1.35 -27.16
CA GLY A 655 -7.21 -2.02 -27.48
C GLY A 655 -6.25 -1.91 -26.30
N ALA A 656 -5.77 -3.04 -25.81
CA ALA A 656 -4.93 -3.14 -24.63
C ALA A 656 -3.74 -2.15 -24.66
N VAL A 657 -3.57 -1.42 -23.55
CA VAL A 657 -2.55 -0.39 -23.37
C VAL A 657 -1.42 -0.98 -22.54
N ASP A 658 -0.19 -0.76 -22.94
CA ASP A 658 0.99 -1.24 -22.23
C ASP A 658 1.45 -0.27 -21.12
N ARG A 659 1.15 1.02 -21.31
CA ARG A 659 1.57 2.06 -20.36
C ARG A 659 0.64 3.27 -20.42
N VAL A 660 0.28 3.82 -19.30
CA VAL A 660 -0.44 5.09 -19.20
C VAL A 660 0.48 6.13 -18.60
N PHE A 661 0.65 7.22 -19.32
CA PHE A 661 1.40 8.38 -18.86
C PHE A 661 0.47 9.56 -18.62
N THR A 662 0.67 10.26 -17.52
CA THR A 662 -0.08 11.48 -17.25
C THR A 662 0.85 12.61 -16.80
N ARG A 663 0.68 13.77 -17.41
CA ARG A 663 1.20 15.03 -16.95
C ARG A 663 0.04 15.99 -16.75
N ILE A 664 -0.42 16.14 -15.52
CA ILE A 664 -1.58 16.97 -15.16
C ILE A 664 -1.15 17.93 -14.06
N GLY A 665 -1.21 19.24 -14.33
CA GLY A 665 -0.98 20.36 -13.43
C GLY A 665 0.05 20.21 -12.31
N ALA A 666 0.99 21.12 -12.15
CA ALA A 666 1.96 21.07 -11.05
C ALA A 666 1.28 21.37 -9.71
N SER A 667 1.35 20.45 -8.75
CA SER A 667 1.34 20.86 -7.34
C SER A 667 2.71 21.47 -7.04
N ASP A 668 2.75 22.72 -6.59
CA ASP A 668 3.97 23.37 -6.11
C ASP A 668 4.60 22.55 -4.98
N ASN A 669 5.60 21.79 -5.30
CA ASN A 669 6.38 21.06 -4.31
C ASN A 669 7.57 21.95 -3.90
N LEU A 670 7.28 22.99 -3.11
CA LEU A 670 8.23 23.97 -2.60
C LEU A 670 9.36 23.35 -1.74
N SER A 671 9.19 22.10 -1.31
CA SER A 671 10.14 21.41 -0.41
C SER A 671 11.47 21.00 -1.04
N HIS A 672 11.62 21.03 -2.38
CA HIS A 672 12.81 20.53 -3.06
C HIS A 672 13.61 21.58 -3.85
N GLY A 673 13.20 22.86 -3.83
CA GLY A 673 13.97 23.95 -4.46
C GLY A 673 14.16 23.84 -5.99
N GLN A 674 13.48 22.90 -6.65
CA GLN A 674 13.52 22.73 -8.10
C GLN A 674 12.45 23.61 -8.76
N SER A 675 12.78 24.22 -9.89
CA SER A 675 11.83 24.96 -10.71
C SER A 675 10.71 24.03 -11.17
N THR A 676 9.44 24.46 -11.02
CA THR A 676 8.25 23.73 -11.52
C THR A 676 8.38 23.40 -13.02
N PHE A 677 9.01 24.27 -13.78
CA PHE A 677 9.30 24.06 -15.20
C PHE A 677 10.31 22.93 -15.44
N TYR A 678 11.35 22.81 -14.60
CA TYR A 678 12.31 21.69 -14.73
C TYR A 678 11.65 20.34 -14.46
N ILE A 679 10.80 20.26 -13.44
CA ILE A 679 10.03 19.03 -13.13
C ILE A 679 9.12 18.68 -14.32
N GLU A 680 8.42 19.67 -14.86
CA GLU A 680 7.56 19.48 -16.03
C GLU A 680 8.34 18.93 -17.23
N MET A 681 9.51 19.50 -17.52
CA MET A 681 10.34 19.05 -18.64
C MET A 681 10.95 17.67 -18.40
N SER A 682 11.30 17.30 -17.17
CA SER A 682 11.80 15.96 -16.86
C SER A 682 10.69 14.89 -16.99
N GLU A 683 9.47 15.19 -16.54
CA GLU A 683 8.31 14.30 -16.74
C GLU A 683 8.00 14.13 -18.24
N LEU A 684 8.01 15.22 -19.00
CA LEU A 684 7.83 15.16 -20.46
C LEU A 684 8.93 14.34 -21.14
N ALA A 685 10.18 14.52 -20.74
CA ALA A 685 11.30 13.76 -21.28
C ALA A 685 11.17 12.26 -21.00
N ASN A 686 10.72 11.90 -19.78
CA ASN A 686 10.42 10.52 -19.42
C ASN A 686 9.32 9.92 -20.34
N ILE A 687 8.23 10.65 -20.55
CA ILE A 687 7.16 10.23 -21.43
C ILE A 687 7.69 9.98 -22.85
N LEU A 688 8.41 10.96 -23.44
CA LEU A 688 8.89 10.88 -24.81
C LEU A 688 9.94 9.77 -25.06
N ARG A 689 10.70 9.38 -24.03
CA ARG A 689 11.67 8.27 -24.11
C ARG A 689 11.03 6.90 -24.01
N ASN A 690 9.98 6.75 -23.19
CA ASN A 690 9.46 5.46 -22.77
C ASN A 690 8.11 5.11 -23.41
N ALA A 691 7.45 6.03 -24.08
CA ALA A 691 6.17 5.78 -24.72
C ALA A 691 6.34 4.88 -25.96
N THR A 692 5.41 3.96 -26.15
CA THR A 692 5.31 3.04 -27.28
C THR A 692 4.04 3.32 -28.08
N GLU A 693 3.88 2.69 -29.22
CA GLU A 693 2.65 2.78 -30.04
C GLU A 693 1.40 2.27 -29.29
N ARG A 694 1.58 1.40 -28.27
CA ARG A 694 0.50 0.88 -27.43
C ARG A 694 0.22 1.73 -26.20
N SER A 695 0.97 2.80 -25.96
CA SER A 695 0.79 3.66 -24.79
C SER A 695 -0.39 4.63 -24.94
N LEU A 696 -0.92 5.10 -23.82
CA LEU A 696 -1.86 6.22 -23.72
C LEU A 696 -1.19 7.37 -22.99
N ILE A 697 -1.13 8.54 -23.60
CA ILE A 697 -0.50 9.75 -23.05
C ILE A 697 -1.56 10.81 -22.77
N ILE A 698 -1.50 11.39 -21.58
CA ILE A 698 -2.35 12.52 -21.16
C ILE A 698 -1.45 13.68 -20.75
N LEU A 699 -1.52 14.77 -21.54
CA LEU A 699 -0.76 15.99 -21.31
C LEU A 699 -1.71 17.15 -21.05
N ASP A 700 -1.60 17.76 -19.87
CA ASP A 700 -2.42 18.90 -19.49
C ASP A 700 -1.54 20.15 -19.28
N GLU A 701 -1.77 21.15 -20.11
CA GLU A 701 -1.18 22.48 -20.04
C GLU A 701 0.35 22.50 -20.04
N ILE A 702 0.98 21.82 -20.99
CA ILE A 702 2.44 21.81 -21.15
C ILE A 702 2.94 23.21 -21.56
N GLY A 703 4.07 23.66 -20.94
CA GLY A 703 4.74 24.91 -21.25
C GLY A 703 4.27 26.10 -20.40
N ARG A 704 3.50 25.89 -19.33
CA ARG A 704 3.00 26.95 -18.45
C ARG A 704 4.07 27.61 -17.57
N GLY A 705 5.13 26.88 -17.25
CA GLY A 705 6.17 27.30 -16.31
C GLY A 705 7.23 28.26 -16.88
N THR A 706 7.11 28.69 -18.14
CA THR A 706 8.10 29.53 -18.83
C THR A 706 7.44 30.67 -19.62
N SER A 707 8.20 31.36 -20.45
CA SER A 707 7.63 32.40 -21.33
C SER A 707 6.62 31.80 -22.32
N THR A 708 5.62 32.58 -22.73
CA THR A 708 4.54 32.12 -23.61
C THR A 708 5.07 31.49 -24.89
N PHE A 709 6.09 32.10 -25.50
CA PHE A 709 6.67 31.62 -26.75
C PHE A 709 7.47 30.35 -26.59
N ASP A 710 8.28 30.24 -25.54
CA ASP A 710 9.03 29.00 -25.24
C ASP A 710 8.07 27.85 -24.95
N GLY A 711 7.04 28.10 -24.14
CA GLY A 711 6.02 27.11 -23.81
C GLY A 711 5.26 26.63 -25.05
N LEU A 712 4.81 27.54 -25.90
CA LEU A 712 4.15 27.23 -27.18
C LEU A 712 5.07 26.43 -28.11
N SER A 713 6.34 26.83 -28.23
CA SER A 713 7.30 26.15 -29.10
C SER A 713 7.56 24.70 -28.66
N ILE A 714 7.69 24.47 -27.35
CA ILE A 714 7.84 23.11 -26.78
C ILE A 714 6.58 22.28 -27.00
N ALA A 715 5.39 22.85 -26.72
CA ALA A 715 4.12 22.17 -26.92
C ALA A 715 3.91 21.80 -28.42
N TRP A 716 4.23 22.71 -29.31
CA TRP A 716 4.16 22.50 -30.76
C TRP A 716 5.06 21.35 -31.21
N ALA A 717 6.35 21.40 -30.84
CA ALA A 717 7.31 20.37 -31.18
C ALA A 717 6.96 19.01 -30.60
N THR A 718 6.37 18.98 -29.38
CA THR A 718 5.89 17.75 -28.74
C THR A 718 4.74 17.11 -29.52
N ILE A 719 3.75 17.91 -29.94
CA ILE A 719 2.63 17.40 -30.77
C ILE A 719 3.17 16.89 -32.10
N GLU A 720 4.04 17.63 -32.78
CA GLU A 720 4.64 17.19 -34.02
C GLU A 720 5.41 15.88 -33.87
N PHE A 721 6.20 15.72 -32.79
CA PHE A 721 6.96 14.51 -32.52
C PHE A 721 6.05 13.29 -32.32
N LEU A 722 4.97 13.43 -31.52
CA LEU A 722 4.03 12.36 -31.21
C LEU A 722 3.06 12.05 -32.37
N SER A 723 2.94 12.94 -33.37
CA SER A 723 2.04 12.79 -34.52
C SER A 723 2.72 12.34 -35.80
N LYS A 724 4.08 12.23 -35.81
CA LYS A 724 4.83 11.79 -36.98
C LYS A 724 4.56 10.33 -37.32
N PRO A 725 4.53 9.94 -38.64
CA PRO A 725 4.49 8.54 -39.05
C PRO A 725 5.62 7.72 -38.37
N GLY A 726 5.26 6.61 -37.76
CA GLY A 726 6.19 5.79 -36.97
C GLY A 726 6.24 6.14 -35.46
N ASN A 727 5.55 7.22 -35.02
CA ASN A 727 5.41 7.64 -33.62
C ASN A 727 3.97 7.98 -33.24
N CYS A 728 2.98 7.44 -33.98
CA CYS A 728 1.56 7.72 -33.76
C CYS A 728 1.08 7.09 -32.44
N ILE A 729 1.27 7.80 -31.34
CA ILE A 729 0.91 7.35 -29.99
C ILE A 729 -0.40 8.01 -29.58
N ARG A 730 -1.32 7.20 -29.01
CA ARG A 730 -2.63 7.68 -28.55
C ARG A 730 -2.43 8.75 -27.47
N THR A 731 -2.72 10.02 -27.81
CA THR A 731 -2.42 11.16 -26.96
C THR A 731 -3.61 12.11 -26.82
N MET A 732 -3.93 12.52 -25.61
CA MET A 732 -4.84 13.60 -25.31
C MET A 732 -4.04 14.80 -24.78
N PHE A 733 -4.14 15.92 -25.45
CA PHE A 733 -3.36 17.12 -25.18
C PHE A 733 -4.29 18.30 -24.86
N ALA A 734 -4.45 18.64 -23.59
CA ALA A 734 -5.20 19.83 -23.21
C ALA A 734 -4.30 21.07 -23.20
N THR A 735 -4.78 22.13 -23.76
CA THR A 735 -4.01 23.37 -23.88
C THR A 735 -4.90 24.62 -23.86
N HIS A 736 -4.32 25.74 -23.51
CA HIS A 736 -4.89 27.07 -23.70
C HIS A 736 -4.26 27.82 -24.88
N TYR A 737 -3.26 27.22 -25.56
CA TYR A 737 -2.68 27.76 -26.78
C TYR A 737 -3.59 27.43 -27.99
N HIS A 738 -4.37 28.41 -28.44
CA HIS A 738 -5.25 28.27 -29.59
C HIS A 738 -4.50 28.04 -30.90
N GLU A 739 -3.25 28.53 -30.97
CA GLU A 739 -2.36 28.41 -32.11
C GLU A 739 -2.09 26.94 -32.49
N LEU A 740 -2.11 26.02 -31.53
CA LEU A 740 -1.90 24.59 -31.76
C LEU A 740 -3.01 23.92 -32.55
N THR A 741 -4.20 24.54 -32.64
CA THR A 741 -5.33 23.99 -33.41
C THR A 741 -5.05 23.91 -34.91
N VAL A 742 -4.11 24.71 -35.42
CA VAL A 742 -3.70 24.69 -36.84
C VAL A 742 -3.07 23.33 -37.22
N LEU A 743 -2.54 22.59 -36.24
CA LEU A 743 -1.90 21.29 -36.47
C LEU A 743 -2.85 20.24 -37.03
N GLU A 744 -4.16 20.32 -36.82
CA GLU A 744 -5.15 19.45 -37.46
C GLU A 744 -5.12 19.57 -38.99
N SER A 745 -4.85 20.77 -39.54
CA SER A 745 -4.74 20.95 -41.00
C SER A 745 -3.43 20.41 -41.56
N LYS A 746 -2.39 20.25 -40.71
CA LYS A 746 -1.07 19.77 -41.12
C LYS A 746 -0.92 18.25 -40.98
N TYR A 747 -1.58 17.65 -40.01
CA TYR A 747 -1.48 16.22 -39.67
C TYR A 747 -2.84 15.56 -39.68
N ALA A 748 -3.03 14.56 -40.51
CA ALA A 748 -4.32 13.87 -40.70
C ALA A 748 -4.81 13.11 -39.44
N ASN A 749 -3.88 12.70 -38.60
CA ASN A 749 -4.11 11.98 -37.34
C ASN A 749 -4.31 12.88 -36.12
N VAL A 750 -4.27 14.21 -36.29
CA VAL A 750 -4.55 15.20 -35.25
C VAL A 750 -6.00 15.66 -35.36
N LYS A 751 -6.73 15.73 -34.25
CA LYS A 751 -8.10 16.25 -34.15
C LYS A 751 -8.24 17.29 -33.05
N ASN A 752 -8.96 18.35 -33.34
CA ASN A 752 -9.29 19.39 -32.38
C ASN A 752 -10.62 19.09 -31.68
N LEU A 753 -10.60 19.21 -30.40
CA LEU A 753 -11.77 19.12 -29.54
C LEU A 753 -11.89 20.39 -28.70
N SER A 754 -13.10 20.78 -28.36
CA SER A 754 -13.34 21.86 -27.43
C SER A 754 -14.46 21.54 -26.45
N VAL A 755 -14.46 22.23 -25.32
CA VAL A 755 -15.58 22.13 -24.39
C VAL A 755 -16.70 23.04 -24.81
N ALA A 756 -17.91 22.52 -25.00
CA ALA A 756 -19.08 23.26 -25.40
C ALA A 756 -19.49 24.28 -24.33
N VAL A 757 -19.79 25.50 -24.80
CA VAL A 757 -20.20 26.62 -23.97
C VAL A 757 -21.51 27.17 -24.48
N SER A 758 -22.45 27.44 -23.58
CA SER A 758 -23.70 28.12 -23.91
C SER A 758 -23.64 29.58 -23.47
N GLU A 759 -23.81 30.50 -24.41
CA GLU A 759 -23.91 31.95 -24.15
C GLU A 759 -25.37 32.32 -23.88
N GLN A 760 -25.70 32.68 -22.65
CA GLN A 760 -27.04 33.17 -22.26
C GLN A 760 -27.00 34.64 -21.92
N GLY A 761 -27.15 35.53 -22.94
CA GLY A 761 -27.01 36.97 -22.75
C GLY A 761 -25.61 37.40 -22.35
N SER A 762 -25.43 37.91 -21.15
CA SER A 762 -24.13 38.33 -20.61
C SER A 762 -23.42 37.21 -19.82
N ASP A 763 -24.04 36.05 -19.65
CA ASP A 763 -23.54 34.96 -18.84
C ASP A 763 -23.16 33.75 -19.71
N ILE A 764 -22.18 33.00 -19.22
CA ILE A 764 -21.68 31.81 -19.87
C ILE A 764 -21.91 30.62 -18.94
N VAL A 765 -22.49 29.56 -19.50
CA VAL A 765 -22.67 28.29 -18.83
C VAL A 765 -21.78 27.26 -19.53
N PHE A 766 -20.86 26.66 -18.78
CA PHE A 766 -20.08 25.54 -19.28
C PHE A 766 -20.95 24.29 -19.31
N LEU A 767 -21.14 23.71 -20.47
CA LEU A 767 -21.95 22.52 -20.65
C LEU A 767 -21.20 21.24 -20.27
N HIS A 768 -19.89 21.30 -20.02
CA HIS A 768 -19.01 20.15 -19.75
C HIS A 768 -19.08 19.05 -20.84
N LYS A 769 -19.66 19.34 -22.00
CA LYS A 769 -19.75 18.44 -23.15
C LYS A 769 -18.62 18.75 -24.14
N ILE A 770 -17.94 17.73 -24.60
CA ILE A 770 -16.87 17.83 -25.61
C ILE A 770 -17.48 17.87 -26.99
N SER A 771 -16.97 18.78 -27.84
CA SER A 771 -17.37 18.98 -29.23
C SER A 771 -16.17 18.91 -30.17
N GLU A 772 -16.39 18.39 -31.37
CA GLU A 772 -15.38 18.34 -32.46
C GLU A 772 -15.21 19.68 -33.18
N GLN A 773 -15.51 20.77 -32.53
CA GLN A 773 -15.34 22.13 -33.09
C GLN A 773 -14.27 22.88 -32.30
N PRO A 774 -13.38 23.62 -32.95
CA PRO A 774 -12.43 24.46 -32.25
C PRO A 774 -13.13 25.56 -31.43
N ALA A 775 -12.60 25.87 -30.24
CA ALA A 775 -13.12 26.98 -29.44
C ALA A 775 -12.88 28.30 -30.15
N SER A 776 -13.94 29.06 -30.36
CA SER A 776 -13.90 30.31 -31.14
C SER A 776 -13.40 31.53 -30.38
N LYS A 777 -13.32 31.48 -29.03
CA LYS A 777 -12.97 32.65 -28.17
C LYS A 777 -12.31 32.19 -26.87
N SER A 778 -11.54 33.11 -26.26
CA SER A 778 -11.07 32.90 -24.90
C SER A 778 -12.10 33.39 -23.88
N TYR A 779 -12.36 32.62 -22.82
CA TYR A 779 -13.39 32.92 -21.82
C TYR A 779 -12.82 33.35 -20.45
N GLY A 780 -11.53 33.69 -20.37
CA GLY A 780 -10.86 33.99 -19.11
C GLY A 780 -11.51 35.12 -18.28
N ILE A 781 -12.05 36.17 -18.94
CA ILE A 781 -12.73 37.27 -18.27
C ILE A 781 -14.08 36.83 -17.68
N HIS A 782 -14.75 35.89 -18.32
CA HIS A 782 -16.00 35.32 -17.80
C HIS A 782 -15.76 34.40 -16.59
N VAL A 783 -14.69 33.61 -16.60
CA VAL A 783 -14.25 32.86 -15.42
C VAL A 783 -13.92 33.79 -14.26
N ALA A 784 -13.26 34.90 -14.52
CA ALA A 784 -13.02 35.95 -13.52
C ALA A 784 -14.33 36.57 -12.95
N LYS A 785 -15.41 36.59 -13.75
CA LYS A 785 -16.75 36.99 -13.27
C LYS A 785 -17.32 35.97 -12.29
N ILE A 786 -17.26 34.69 -12.64
CA ILE A 786 -17.72 33.59 -11.81
C ILE A 786 -16.92 33.54 -10.49
N ALA A 787 -15.62 33.77 -10.53
CA ALA A 787 -14.74 33.83 -9.37
C ALA A 787 -14.92 35.07 -8.48
N GLY A 788 -15.80 36.00 -8.85
CA GLY A 788 -16.09 37.18 -8.03
C GLY A 788 -15.13 38.36 -8.19
N VAL A 789 -14.27 38.39 -9.23
CA VAL A 789 -13.37 39.52 -9.49
C VAL A 789 -14.20 40.81 -9.69
N PRO A 790 -13.83 41.95 -9.06
CA PRO A 790 -14.57 43.18 -9.15
C PRO A 790 -14.87 43.64 -10.58
N SER A 791 -16.07 44.24 -10.78
CA SER A 791 -16.55 44.61 -12.12
C SER A 791 -15.66 45.61 -12.85
N GLU A 792 -15.01 46.49 -12.11
CA GLU A 792 -14.10 47.51 -12.68
C GLU A 792 -12.88 46.87 -13.34
N ILE A 793 -12.26 45.89 -12.65
CA ILE A 793 -11.12 45.14 -13.16
C ILE A 793 -11.54 44.35 -14.41
N ARG A 794 -12.69 43.66 -14.38
CA ARG A 794 -13.21 42.91 -15.50
C ARG A 794 -13.50 43.76 -16.73
N LYS A 795 -14.12 44.96 -16.55
CA LYS A 795 -14.37 45.92 -17.63
C LYS A 795 -13.07 46.39 -18.26
N ARG A 796 -12.08 46.74 -17.43
CA ARG A 796 -10.77 47.16 -17.92
C ARG A 796 -10.03 46.04 -18.66
N ALA A 797 -10.07 44.80 -18.11
CA ALA A 797 -9.51 43.62 -18.75
C ALA A 797 -10.17 43.34 -20.12
N ALA A 798 -11.50 43.47 -20.24
CA ALA A 798 -12.21 43.29 -21.50
C ALA A 798 -11.84 44.36 -22.54
N SER A 799 -11.66 45.63 -22.11
CA SER A 799 -11.17 46.68 -22.98
C SER A 799 -9.75 46.39 -23.46
N LYS A 800 -8.88 45.96 -22.54
CA LYS A 800 -7.48 45.67 -22.89
C LYS A 800 -7.33 44.41 -23.78
N LEU A 801 -8.16 43.40 -23.58
CA LEU A 801 -8.22 42.22 -24.46
C LEU A 801 -8.56 42.63 -25.89
N ARG A 802 -9.58 43.45 -26.08
CA ARG A 802 -9.93 43.99 -27.43
C ARG A 802 -8.80 44.79 -28.08
N GLU A 803 -8.08 45.62 -27.30
CA GLU A 803 -6.90 46.34 -27.78
C GLU A 803 -5.80 45.40 -28.25
N LEU A 804 -5.55 44.31 -27.51
CA LEU A 804 -4.57 43.28 -27.83
C LEU A 804 -4.98 42.46 -29.06
N GLU A 805 -6.25 42.06 -29.13
CA GLU A 805 -6.78 41.30 -30.27
C GLU A 805 -6.87 42.14 -31.55
N SER A 806 -7.03 43.45 -31.46
CA SER A 806 -7.12 44.33 -32.61
C SER A 806 -5.77 44.84 -33.16
N GLY A 807 -4.66 44.39 -32.58
CA GLY A 807 -3.31 44.78 -33.05
C GLY A 807 -2.94 46.26 -32.87
N SER A 808 -3.72 47.03 -32.12
CA SER A 808 -3.60 48.52 -32.05
C SER A 808 -2.72 48.98 -30.87
N ILE A 809 -1.65 48.32 -30.54
CA ILE A 809 -0.71 48.81 -29.52
C ILE A 809 0.56 49.33 -30.20
N SER A 810 0.48 50.59 -30.62
CA SER A 810 1.69 51.40 -30.79
C SER A 810 2.06 52.00 -29.43
N SER A 811 3.06 51.50 -28.73
CA SER A 811 3.63 52.13 -27.53
C SER A 811 4.96 51.53 -27.12
N PRO A 812 5.85 52.29 -26.51
CA PRO A 812 7.26 52.01 -26.37
C PRO A 812 7.54 51.12 -25.18
N LEU A 813 7.42 49.84 -25.40
CA LEU A 813 8.06 48.82 -24.56
C LEU A 813 8.75 47.87 -25.50
N SER A 814 10.07 47.77 -25.37
CA SER A 814 11.02 46.96 -26.12
C SER A 814 10.44 45.96 -27.14
N SER A 815 10.91 46.04 -28.36
CA SER A 815 10.44 45.47 -29.62
C SER A 815 10.24 43.94 -29.66
N ASP A 816 10.35 43.20 -28.55
CA ASP A 816 10.37 41.72 -28.58
C ASP A 816 9.14 41.07 -27.99
N GLN A 817 8.10 41.76 -27.60
CA GLN A 817 6.97 41.11 -26.91
C GLN A 817 5.55 41.32 -27.47
N ILE A 818 5.34 42.07 -28.55
CA ILE A 818 4.00 42.49 -28.98
C ILE A 818 3.78 42.38 -30.50
N SER A 819 3.68 41.20 -31.05
CA SER A 819 3.07 41.06 -32.38
C SER A 819 2.36 39.70 -32.62
N PHE A 820 1.58 39.22 -31.65
CA PHE A 820 1.00 37.89 -31.79
C PHE A 820 -0.52 37.83 -31.87
N PHE A 821 -1.22 38.91 -31.85
CA PHE A 821 -2.67 38.91 -31.96
C PHE A 821 -3.11 39.60 -33.26
N GLY A 822 -3.15 38.87 -34.33
CA GLY A 822 -3.92 39.29 -35.48
C GLY A 822 -3.23 39.42 -36.84
N GLN A 823 -2.36 38.50 -37.19
CA GLN A 823 -2.05 38.25 -38.60
C GLN A 823 -1.82 36.77 -38.83
N SER A 824 -2.49 36.26 -39.88
CA SER A 824 -2.23 34.97 -40.47
C SER A 824 -0.72 34.77 -40.66
N ILE A 825 -0.23 33.57 -40.24
CA ILE A 825 1.13 33.13 -40.53
C ILE A 825 1.29 32.99 -42.05
N ILE A 826 1.59 34.06 -42.71
CA ILE A 826 2.26 34.09 -43.98
C ILE A 826 3.55 34.88 -43.73
N ALA A 827 4.63 34.10 -43.64
CA ALA A 827 6.04 34.46 -43.79
C ALA A 827 6.41 35.94 -43.57
N ASP A 828 6.70 36.38 -42.33
CA ASP A 828 7.49 37.58 -42.06
C ASP A 828 9.00 37.25 -42.21
N GLY A 829 9.40 36.81 -43.39
CA GLY A 829 10.77 36.83 -43.84
C GLY A 829 11.04 37.81 -44.99
N ASP A 830 9.98 38.49 -45.45
CA ASP A 830 10.04 39.24 -46.73
C ASP A 830 9.98 40.76 -46.57
N ASN A 831 9.70 41.37 -45.43
CA ASN A 831 9.55 42.84 -45.34
C ASN A 831 10.90 43.61 -45.43
N GLU A 832 11.98 43.09 -44.96
CA GLU A 832 13.31 43.75 -45.17
C GLU A 832 13.79 43.60 -46.60
N TYR A 833 13.39 42.58 -47.30
CA TYR A 833 13.71 42.36 -48.72
C TYR A 833 12.78 43.10 -49.66
N GLU A 834 11.55 43.39 -49.28
CA GLU A 834 10.61 44.18 -50.10
C GLU A 834 11.07 45.68 -50.19
N GLU A 835 11.52 46.33 -49.15
CA GLU A 835 12.11 47.68 -49.17
C GLU A 835 13.38 47.72 -50.03
N ILE A 836 14.21 46.68 -49.97
CA ILE A 836 15.41 46.56 -50.78
C ILE A 836 15.04 46.29 -52.24
N VAL A 837 14.02 45.48 -52.53
CA VAL A 837 13.51 45.25 -53.86
C VAL A 837 12.89 46.51 -54.48
N ASP A 838 12.19 47.31 -53.70
CA ASP A 838 11.61 48.60 -54.20
C ASP A 838 12.70 49.65 -54.39
N GLU A 839 13.73 49.72 -53.54
CA GLU A 839 14.91 50.56 -53.76
C GLU A 839 15.67 50.18 -55.04
N ILE A 840 15.71 48.87 -55.38
CA ILE A 840 16.29 48.36 -56.63
C ILE A 840 15.45 48.75 -57.86
N LYS A 841 14.10 48.68 -57.74
CA LYS A 841 13.17 49.04 -58.84
C LYS A 841 13.21 50.55 -59.16
N ASP A 842 13.45 51.40 -58.17
CA ASP A 842 13.51 52.83 -58.32
C ASP A 842 14.85 53.33 -58.93
N ILE A 843 15.83 52.43 -59.12
CA ILE A 843 17.10 52.81 -59.76
C ILE A 843 16.91 52.93 -61.27
N ASN A 844 16.92 54.17 -61.78
CA ASN A 844 16.85 54.40 -63.18
C ASN A 844 18.24 54.28 -63.84
N LEU A 845 18.51 53.09 -64.37
CA LEU A 845 19.79 52.70 -64.98
C LEU A 845 20.24 53.61 -66.14
N ASN A 846 19.29 54.38 -66.80
CA ASN A 846 19.66 55.32 -67.91
C ASN A 846 20.20 56.65 -67.46
N ASN A 847 20.09 57.00 -66.17
CA ASN A 847 20.46 58.29 -65.61
C ASN A 847 21.57 58.26 -64.56
N ILE A 848 22.20 57.03 -64.31
CA ILE A 848 23.29 56.89 -63.33
C ILE A 848 24.59 56.48 -64.01
N THR A 849 25.71 57.06 -63.54
CA THR A 849 27.04 56.63 -63.98
C THR A 849 27.43 55.22 -63.42
N PRO A 850 28.36 54.50 -64.10
CA PRO A 850 28.83 53.22 -63.60
C PRO A 850 29.41 53.21 -62.19
N MET A 851 29.98 54.36 -61.77
CA MET A 851 30.53 54.53 -60.44
C MET A 851 29.44 54.70 -59.38
N GLU A 852 28.36 55.43 -59.70
CA GLU A 852 27.16 55.58 -58.80
C GLU A 852 26.40 54.29 -58.72
N ALA A 853 26.32 53.50 -59.78
CA ALA A 853 25.71 52.15 -59.76
C ALA A 853 26.46 51.17 -58.84
N MET A 854 27.81 51.19 -58.86
CA MET A 854 28.65 50.44 -57.96
C MET A 854 28.49 50.86 -56.47
N LEU A 855 28.38 52.16 -56.19
CA LEU A 855 28.15 52.65 -54.81
C LEU A 855 26.76 52.22 -54.27
N LYS A 856 25.71 52.31 -55.09
CA LYS A 856 24.37 51.89 -54.71
C LYS A 856 24.29 50.39 -54.55
N LEU A 857 24.97 49.60 -55.41
CA LEU A 857 25.07 48.15 -55.24
C LEU A 857 25.77 47.80 -53.92
N LYS A 858 26.78 48.55 -53.50
CA LYS A 858 27.47 48.32 -52.23
C LYS A 858 26.62 48.68 -51.05
N GLU A 859 25.85 49.82 -51.09
CA GLU A 859 24.87 50.19 -50.08
C GLU A 859 23.77 49.10 -49.89
N ILE A 860 23.28 48.53 -51.01
CA ILE A 860 22.30 47.44 -50.98
C ILE A 860 22.92 46.15 -50.40
N GLN A 861 24.17 45.86 -50.74
CA GLN A 861 24.87 44.68 -50.19
C GLN A 861 25.14 44.82 -48.69
N ASP A 862 25.42 46.01 -48.19
CA ASP A 862 25.65 46.23 -46.75
C ASP A 862 24.29 46.28 -45.96
N LYS A 863 23.15 46.50 -46.61
CA LYS A 863 21.82 46.34 -46.04
C LYS A 863 21.34 44.90 -46.01
N VAL A 864 21.84 43.98 -46.85
CA VAL A 864 21.52 42.58 -46.92
C VAL A 864 22.41 41.73 -46.00
N LYS A 865 23.56 42.25 -45.56
CA LYS A 865 24.42 41.59 -44.54
C LYS A 865 23.96 41.84 -43.14
#